data_c24a61dbddc2ae3a045638315ac042d6
#
_entry.id   c24a61dbddc2ae3a045638315ac042d6
#
_cell.length_a   1.000
_cell.length_b   1.000
_cell.length_c   1.000
_cell.angle_alpha   90.00
_cell.angle_beta   90.00
_cell.angle_gamma   90.00
#
_symmetry.space_group_name_H-M   'P 1'
#
loop_
_entity.id
_entity.type
_entity.pdbx_description
1 polymer ?
#
loop_
_entity_poly.entity_id
_entity_poly.type
_entity_poly.pdbx_seq_one_letter_code
_entity_poly.pdbx_strand_id
1 'polypeptide(L)'
;NKLDKKWTHWADDGRKTEEISYDKGKRHGPHTSWNADNYKVIEGEYNQDEKHGKWTFWYDDGTLERQENYQKGEMDGLWIWYRPDGIKDREGAYKTGVKHGIWTLWNNKDHKKLEETYANGNIDGKVTVWYENGNKDREGIIRGTEPEGAWQYWYPDGSKDFVFDYGKGLDRVRIAELEKRDGIFYKIGKYQPYTGIVIETGGIKEYLLVGRFIAGKQDGQWVQWYRNGQKEVDGIYYRGKKHGEWNLWYEDGTLKELGTFDMGKVDGVYKYWYENGHLQQEQSYKKGISEGKWTWWYKHDHNLVFTDGNWSYNSTTYKAEDGEELWKWWWYLNDNKEKEGYYTGGKKNGVWTWWYDTGIKQSEGSYADEEQDDLWLYYNADGSVGEEITFTEGQRNGRSTVWVSPEEKLEEKFFKIGKLDGPSTFWDNGYRITMTTYKVDVPNGPWVIWYPNSDQVKEQGFHLDGRRDGLTAYYYPDGVKQREGYYNSGFPEGVWTYWNSKGKKDFDFDFGKDLEHIALENLSEQEGIFYKVGNSGPFTGVITQENQEVGYLFLGRVNKGKKDGPWVKWFPSGKEVPEIFLTDVPQPEPEIPWSGNKEEQGQFKDGKREGEWTFWHDNEHMKSTGFYKKGIMNGPWKFFYLNGIKEKEGVLVDGNADGPWTFWDKNAMKIQEGTFKDGIKEGKWTAWFDDGRSTEGHYTNGKK
;
A
#
# COMPACT_ATOMS: atom_id res chain seq x y z
N ASN A 1 15.52 34.13 -3.09
CA ASN A 1 15.96 33.80 -1.73
C ASN A 1 15.90 32.29 -1.60
N LYS A 2 17.05 31.64 -1.41
CA LYS A 2 17.09 30.21 -1.08
C LYS A 2 16.75 30.04 0.39
N LEU A 3 15.99 28.98 0.72
CA LEU A 3 15.71 28.60 2.09
C LEU A 3 17.01 28.35 2.85
N ASP A 4 17.12 28.96 4.02
CA ASP A 4 18.28 28.85 4.91
C ASP A 4 17.80 28.87 6.35
N LYS A 5 18.33 27.99 7.22
CA LYS A 5 17.91 27.80 8.61
C LYS A 5 16.75 26.83 8.81
N LYS A 6 16.28 26.77 10.06
CA LYS A 6 15.21 25.91 10.53
C LYS A 6 13.83 26.45 10.14
N TRP A 7 13.01 25.59 9.58
CA TRP A 7 11.63 25.84 9.20
C TRP A 7 10.71 24.98 10.06
N THR A 8 9.61 25.58 10.51
CA THR A 8 8.60 24.91 11.31
C THR A 8 7.24 25.08 10.63
N HIS A 9 6.58 23.96 10.37
CA HIS A 9 5.21 23.91 9.89
C HIS A 9 4.26 23.68 11.07
N TRP A 10 3.12 24.33 11.02
CA TRP A 10 2.09 24.29 12.04
C TRP A 10 0.75 23.96 11.37
N ALA A 11 -0.07 23.18 12.05
CA ALA A 11 -1.47 23.00 11.65
C ALA A 11 -2.31 24.23 12.02
N ASP A 12 -3.50 24.36 11.46
CA ASP A 12 -4.40 25.49 11.71
C ASP A 12 -4.82 25.63 13.18
N ASP A 13 -4.76 24.55 13.94
CA ASP A 13 -5.04 24.51 15.38
C ASP A 13 -3.83 24.91 16.25
N GLY A 14 -2.73 25.33 15.63
CA GLY A 14 -1.52 25.77 16.32
C GLY A 14 -0.59 24.64 16.75
N ARG A 15 -0.83 23.39 16.39
CA ARG A 15 0.09 22.27 16.65
C ARG A 15 1.22 22.26 15.63
N LYS A 16 2.41 21.86 16.11
CA LYS A 16 3.55 21.63 15.24
C LYS A 16 3.38 20.33 14.48
N THR A 17 3.53 20.36 13.15
CA THR A 17 3.46 19.19 12.28
C THR A 17 4.82 18.76 11.74
N GLU A 18 5.72 19.70 11.49
CA GLU A 18 7.05 19.41 10.96
C GLU A 18 8.07 20.46 11.37
N GLU A 19 9.27 20.02 11.60
CA GLU A 19 10.48 20.86 11.74
C GLU A 19 11.55 20.32 10.80
N ILE A 20 12.09 21.18 9.96
CA ILE A 20 13.12 20.79 8.99
C ILE A 20 14.15 21.90 8.81
N SER A 21 15.40 21.53 8.67
CA SER A 21 16.52 22.46 8.50
C SER A 21 16.98 22.50 7.05
N TYR A 22 17.37 23.69 6.59
CA TYR A 22 17.89 23.94 5.25
C TYR A 22 19.22 24.67 5.27
N ASP A 23 20.07 24.37 4.30
CA ASP A 23 21.25 25.11 3.90
C ASP A 23 21.19 25.40 2.40
N LYS A 24 21.23 26.68 2.03
CA LYS A 24 21.19 27.16 0.63
C LYS A 24 20.08 26.55 -0.23
N GLY A 25 18.92 26.29 0.39
CA GLY A 25 17.72 25.79 -0.27
C GLY A 25 17.66 24.26 -0.39
N LYS A 26 18.60 23.55 0.19
CA LYS A 26 18.59 22.10 0.32
C LYS A 26 18.35 21.68 1.77
N ARG A 27 17.64 20.60 1.99
CA ARG A 27 17.47 20.02 3.33
C ARG A 27 18.84 19.63 3.87
N HIS A 28 19.16 20.17 5.02
CA HIS A 28 20.44 19.90 5.69
C HIS A 28 20.29 20.07 7.21
N GLY A 29 20.60 19.05 7.99
CA GLY A 29 20.41 18.98 9.43
C GLY A 29 19.11 18.29 9.83
N PRO A 30 18.65 18.48 11.09
CA PRO A 30 17.54 17.73 11.66
C PRO A 30 16.21 17.93 10.95
N HIS A 31 15.45 16.84 10.90
CA HIS A 31 14.06 16.78 10.48
C HIS A 31 13.24 16.03 11.53
N THR A 32 12.09 16.56 11.92
CA THR A 32 11.15 15.92 12.82
C THR A 32 9.72 16.21 12.36
N SER A 33 8.86 15.20 12.35
CA SER A 33 7.43 15.39 12.11
C SER A 33 6.57 14.74 13.20
N TRP A 34 5.37 15.29 13.40
CA TRP A 34 4.40 14.90 14.43
C TRP A 34 3.03 14.63 13.79
N ASN A 35 2.30 13.69 14.39
CA ASN A 35 0.92 13.40 14.01
C ASN A 35 -0.10 14.32 14.71
N ALA A 36 -1.39 14.04 14.50
CA ALA A 36 -2.49 14.82 15.06
C ALA A 36 -2.56 14.77 16.60
N ASP A 37 -2.08 13.72 17.22
CA ASP A 37 -2.04 13.53 18.67
C ASP A 37 -0.74 14.03 19.32
N ASN A 38 0.08 14.75 18.54
CA ASN A 38 1.35 15.34 18.95
C ASN A 38 2.44 14.30 19.29
N TYR A 39 2.30 13.05 18.84
CA TYR A 39 3.39 12.09 18.86
C TYR A 39 4.34 12.35 17.70
N LYS A 40 5.65 12.17 17.95
CA LYS A 40 6.62 12.10 16.85
C LYS A 40 6.29 10.91 15.97
N VAL A 41 6.30 11.09 14.66
CA VAL A 41 6.15 10.02 13.68
C VAL A 41 7.44 9.76 12.88
N ILE A 42 8.26 10.80 12.71
CA ILE A 42 9.55 10.69 12.01
C ILE A 42 10.57 11.61 12.69
N GLU A 43 11.79 11.13 12.85
CA GLU A 43 12.94 11.93 13.26
C GLU A 43 14.19 11.43 12.53
N GLY A 44 14.95 12.34 11.96
CA GLY A 44 16.18 12.00 11.25
C GLY A 44 16.97 13.24 10.85
N GLU A 45 17.94 13.05 10.00
CA GLU A 45 18.81 14.12 9.54
C GLU A 45 19.02 14.04 8.02
N TYR A 46 19.02 15.19 7.39
CA TYR A 46 19.40 15.33 5.97
C TYR A 46 20.80 15.94 5.81
N ASN A 47 21.48 15.52 4.79
CA ASN A 47 22.69 16.16 4.31
C ASN A 47 22.54 16.45 2.82
N GLN A 48 22.33 17.71 2.43
CA GLN A 48 22.17 18.18 1.04
C GLN A 48 21.06 17.44 0.26
N ASP A 49 19.88 17.28 0.88
CA ASP A 49 18.68 16.58 0.41
C ASP A 49 18.72 15.05 0.51
N GLU A 50 19.85 14.48 0.90
CA GLU A 50 19.99 13.04 1.11
C GLU A 50 19.78 12.68 2.58
N LYS A 51 19.09 11.58 2.87
CA LYS A 51 19.02 11.03 4.22
C LYS A 51 20.43 10.72 4.73
N HIS A 52 20.72 11.09 5.98
CA HIS A 52 22.00 10.86 6.61
C HIS A 52 21.83 10.42 8.06
N GLY A 53 22.72 9.53 8.55
CA GLY A 53 22.68 9.07 9.92
C GLY A 53 21.43 8.23 10.25
N LYS A 54 21.04 8.31 11.51
CA LYS A 54 19.92 7.53 12.05
C LYS A 54 18.59 8.23 11.77
N TRP A 55 17.64 7.45 11.24
CA TRP A 55 16.24 7.81 11.10
C TRP A 55 15.39 6.94 12.01
N THR A 56 14.43 7.54 12.71
CA THR A 56 13.52 6.86 13.62
C THR A 56 12.08 7.15 13.22
N PHE A 57 11.27 6.12 13.19
CA PHE A 57 9.86 6.16 12.83
C PHE A 57 9.04 5.58 13.98
N TRP A 58 7.89 6.14 14.23
CA TRP A 58 6.95 5.72 15.27
C TRP A 58 5.59 5.48 14.66
N TYR A 59 4.84 4.57 15.26
CA TYR A 59 3.42 4.40 15.02
C TYR A 59 2.64 5.62 15.51
N ASP A 60 1.37 5.74 15.11
CA ASP A 60 0.52 6.87 15.46
C ASP A 60 0.29 7.02 16.97
N ASP A 61 0.39 5.94 17.72
CA ASP A 61 0.30 5.91 19.19
C ASP A 61 1.59 6.34 19.91
N GLY A 62 2.64 6.65 19.15
CA GLY A 62 3.95 7.03 19.67
C GLY A 62 4.86 5.84 20.00
N THR A 63 4.44 4.61 19.76
CA THR A 63 5.32 3.44 19.92
C THR A 63 6.32 3.37 18.78
N LEU A 64 7.53 2.84 19.07
CA LEU A 64 8.62 2.77 18.09
C LEU A 64 8.29 1.76 16.99
N GLU A 65 8.29 2.21 15.73
CA GLU A 65 8.06 1.35 14.56
C GLU A 65 9.36 0.79 13.98
N ARG A 66 10.31 1.67 13.67
CA ARG A 66 11.58 1.23 13.08
C ARG A 66 12.67 2.29 13.22
N GLN A 67 13.89 1.80 13.13
CA GLN A 67 15.10 2.62 13.07
C GLN A 67 15.90 2.22 11.83
N GLU A 68 16.33 3.21 11.09
CA GLU A 68 17.04 3.08 9.81
C GLU A 68 18.34 3.88 9.89
N ASN A 69 19.39 3.44 9.19
CA ASN A 69 20.62 4.20 9.07
C ASN A 69 20.97 4.42 7.60
N TYR A 70 21.44 5.63 7.31
CA TYR A 70 21.79 6.07 5.98
C TYR A 70 23.14 6.74 5.92
N GLN A 71 23.85 6.51 4.82
CA GLN A 71 25.05 7.26 4.47
C GLN A 71 24.93 7.73 3.02
N LYS A 72 24.93 9.07 2.81
CA LYS A 72 24.76 9.67 1.47
C LYS A 72 23.53 9.15 0.72
N GLY A 73 22.38 9.10 1.39
CA GLY A 73 21.13 8.64 0.83
C GLY A 73 20.95 7.13 0.68
N GLU A 74 22.03 6.35 0.80
CA GLU A 74 22.00 4.90 0.71
C GLU A 74 21.83 4.25 2.09
N MET A 75 21.15 3.11 2.14
CA MET A 75 21.04 2.29 3.34
C MET A 75 22.43 1.82 3.78
N ASP A 76 22.87 2.23 4.98
CA ASP A 76 24.18 1.85 5.51
C ASP A 76 24.15 1.85 7.04
N GLY A 77 24.46 0.72 7.68
CA GLY A 77 24.42 0.50 9.11
C GLY A 77 23.24 -0.34 9.57
N LEU A 78 22.98 -0.32 10.88
CA LEU A 78 21.97 -1.16 11.54
C LEU A 78 20.56 -0.63 11.28
N TRP A 79 19.66 -1.54 10.90
CA TRP A 79 18.24 -1.33 10.76
C TRP A 79 17.48 -2.24 11.72
N ILE A 80 16.46 -1.70 12.40
CA ILE A 80 15.65 -2.43 13.37
C ILE A 80 14.18 -2.11 13.10
N TRP A 81 13.35 -3.13 13.10
CA TRP A 81 11.90 -3.02 13.02
C TRP A 81 11.27 -3.57 14.29
N TYR A 82 10.23 -2.92 14.73
CA TYR A 82 9.44 -3.29 15.89
C TYR A 82 7.98 -3.47 15.45
N ARG A 83 7.27 -4.32 16.15
CA ARG A 83 5.82 -4.46 16.02
C ARG A 83 5.11 -3.41 16.86
N PRO A 84 3.80 -3.20 16.65
CA PRO A 84 3.00 -2.26 17.45
C PRO A 84 3.00 -2.55 18.96
N ASP A 85 3.21 -3.80 19.35
CA ASP A 85 3.37 -4.23 20.76
C ASP A 85 4.75 -3.87 21.35
N GLY A 86 5.63 -3.25 20.57
CA GLY A 86 6.99 -2.84 20.96
C GLY A 86 8.04 -3.95 20.88
N ILE A 87 7.66 -5.18 20.54
CA ILE A 87 8.57 -6.30 20.37
C ILE A 87 9.33 -6.14 19.04
N LYS A 88 10.63 -6.47 19.06
CA LYS A 88 11.41 -6.52 17.81
C LYS A 88 10.81 -7.54 16.85
N ASP A 89 10.69 -7.14 15.59
CA ASP A 89 10.34 -8.03 14.49
C ASP A 89 11.60 -8.57 13.82
N ARG A 90 12.49 -7.68 13.44
CA ARG A 90 13.76 -8.02 12.79
C ARG A 90 14.79 -6.93 12.96
N GLU A 91 16.06 -7.32 12.87
CA GLU A 91 17.17 -6.38 12.76
C GLU A 91 18.27 -6.93 11.86
N GLY A 92 19.07 -6.05 11.29
CA GLY A 92 20.23 -6.41 10.49
C GLY A 92 20.91 -5.16 9.93
N ALA A 93 22.10 -5.35 9.40
CA ALA A 93 22.83 -4.26 8.81
C ALA A 93 22.74 -4.25 7.28
N TYR A 94 22.71 -3.05 6.73
CA TYR A 94 23.00 -2.80 5.32
C TYR A 94 24.40 -2.20 5.17
N LYS A 95 25.00 -2.44 4.04
CA LYS A 95 26.23 -1.80 3.60
C LYS A 95 26.07 -1.41 2.13
N THR A 96 26.11 -0.11 1.84
CA THR A 96 25.88 0.41 0.47
C THR A 96 24.63 -0.18 -0.20
N GLY A 97 23.48 -0.16 0.52
CA GLY A 97 22.18 -0.58 0.01
C GLY A 97 21.90 -2.08 0.02
N VAL A 98 22.89 -2.94 0.34
CA VAL A 98 22.71 -4.40 0.36
C VAL A 98 22.85 -4.98 1.78
N LYS A 99 22.13 -6.06 2.08
CA LYS A 99 22.24 -6.76 3.37
C LYS A 99 23.67 -7.22 3.64
N HIS A 100 24.15 -6.99 4.86
CA HIS A 100 25.49 -7.36 5.30
C HIS A 100 25.51 -7.76 6.77
N GLY A 101 26.37 -8.72 7.14
CA GLY A 101 26.48 -9.20 8.52
C GLY A 101 25.28 -10.04 8.99
N ILE A 102 25.05 -10.06 10.28
CA ILE A 102 24.01 -10.88 10.91
C ILE A 102 22.65 -10.19 10.78
N TRP A 103 21.66 -10.94 10.31
CA TRP A 103 20.25 -10.59 10.31
C TRP A 103 19.49 -11.51 11.23
N THR A 104 18.71 -10.92 12.13
CA THR A 104 17.94 -11.66 13.13
C THR A 104 16.46 -11.35 12.97
N LEU A 105 15.62 -12.39 13.03
CA LEU A 105 14.17 -12.32 13.10
C LEU A 105 13.71 -12.87 14.45
N TRP A 106 12.67 -12.26 15.03
CA TRP A 106 12.04 -12.71 16.26
C TRP A 106 10.62 -13.21 16.05
N ASN A 107 10.16 -14.10 16.92
CA ASN A 107 8.77 -14.50 16.98
C ASN A 107 7.94 -13.55 17.88
N ASN A 108 6.64 -13.81 18.02
CA ASN A 108 5.72 -13.01 18.83
C ASN A 108 5.90 -13.19 20.37
N LYS A 109 6.80 -14.10 20.79
CA LYS A 109 7.16 -14.32 22.20
C LYS A 109 8.54 -13.75 22.55
N ASP A 110 9.07 -12.87 21.71
CA ASP A 110 10.41 -12.26 21.82
C ASP A 110 11.58 -13.29 21.82
N HIS A 111 11.34 -14.49 21.28
CA HIS A 111 12.41 -15.46 21.02
C HIS A 111 12.94 -15.29 19.60
N LYS A 112 14.25 -15.50 19.42
CA LYS A 112 14.83 -15.61 18.08
C LYS A 112 14.13 -16.73 17.30
N LYS A 113 13.81 -16.47 16.05
CA LYS A 113 13.25 -17.43 15.10
C LYS A 113 14.30 -17.87 14.09
N LEU A 114 15.11 -16.92 13.62
CA LEU A 114 16.09 -17.14 12.57
C LEU A 114 17.23 -16.13 12.72
N GLU A 115 18.46 -16.59 12.53
CA GLU A 115 19.64 -15.74 12.41
C GLU A 115 20.44 -16.20 11.18
N GLU A 116 20.73 -15.27 10.30
CA GLU A 116 21.40 -15.51 9.03
C GLU A 116 22.57 -14.53 8.87
N THR A 117 23.70 -15.02 8.37
CA THR A 117 24.83 -14.16 8.04
C THR A 117 24.84 -13.85 6.54
N TYR A 118 24.82 -12.54 6.22
CA TYR A 118 24.83 -12.02 4.84
C TYR A 118 26.19 -11.44 4.48
N ALA A 119 26.64 -11.72 3.25
CA ALA A 119 27.75 -11.07 2.60
C ALA A 119 27.31 -10.63 1.19
N ASN A 120 27.48 -9.31 0.88
CA ASN A 120 27.11 -8.73 -0.42
C ASN A 120 25.68 -9.08 -0.87
N GLY A 121 24.72 -8.99 0.05
CA GLY A 121 23.31 -9.24 -0.22
C GLY A 121 22.88 -10.71 -0.23
N ASN A 122 23.81 -11.66 -0.19
CA ASN A 122 23.53 -13.09 -0.18
C ASN A 122 23.79 -13.68 1.20
N ILE A 123 23.07 -14.77 1.55
CA ILE A 123 23.39 -15.57 2.74
C ILE A 123 24.73 -16.25 2.49
N ASP A 124 25.71 -15.96 3.32
CA ASP A 124 27.06 -16.55 3.25
C ASP A 124 27.67 -16.57 4.65
N GLY A 125 27.46 -17.66 5.36
CA GLY A 125 27.95 -17.86 6.71
C GLY A 125 27.05 -18.70 7.57
N LYS A 126 27.14 -18.49 8.87
CA LYS A 126 26.37 -19.24 9.86
C LYS A 126 24.89 -18.90 9.77
N VAL A 127 24.06 -19.94 9.80
CA VAL A 127 22.60 -19.87 9.95
C VAL A 127 22.20 -20.64 11.20
N THR A 128 21.32 -20.05 12.00
CA THR A 128 20.73 -20.71 13.17
C THR A 128 19.22 -20.52 13.15
N VAL A 129 18.48 -21.58 13.34
CA VAL A 129 17.00 -21.60 13.42
C VAL A 129 16.61 -22.05 14.82
N TRP A 130 15.54 -21.46 15.37
CA TRP A 130 15.00 -21.77 16.69
C TRP A 130 13.55 -22.20 16.60
N TYR A 131 13.16 -23.08 17.51
CA TYR A 131 11.77 -23.41 17.79
C TYR A 131 11.04 -22.22 18.42
N GLU A 132 9.72 -22.26 18.43
CA GLU A 132 8.90 -21.22 19.07
C GLU A 132 9.12 -21.08 20.58
N ASN A 133 9.56 -22.15 21.23
CA ASN A 133 9.89 -22.16 22.67
C ASN A 133 11.25 -21.52 22.98
N GLY A 134 12.00 -21.09 21.95
CA GLY A 134 13.31 -20.47 22.10
C GLY A 134 14.50 -21.45 22.10
N ASN A 135 14.27 -22.77 22.07
CA ASN A 135 15.34 -23.74 21.90
C ASN A 135 15.82 -23.78 20.45
N LYS A 136 17.08 -24.09 20.23
CA LYS A 136 17.61 -24.26 18.87
C LYS A 136 16.91 -25.45 18.19
N ASP A 137 16.61 -25.29 16.90
CA ASP A 137 16.19 -26.37 16.01
C ASP A 137 17.40 -26.89 15.23
N ARG A 138 18.15 -26.03 14.56
CA ARG A 138 19.34 -26.38 13.80
C ARG A 138 20.32 -25.25 13.63
N GLU A 139 21.58 -25.56 13.42
CA GLU A 139 22.59 -24.58 13.01
C GLU A 139 23.66 -25.22 12.12
N GLY A 140 24.20 -24.40 11.21
CA GLY A 140 25.24 -24.78 10.26
C GLY A 140 25.73 -23.63 9.43
N ILE A 141 26.38 -23.93 8.33
CA ILE A 141 26.90 -22.92 7.40
C ILE A 141 26.15 -23.03 6.08
N ILE A 142 25.74 -21.90 5.53
CA ILE A 142 25.29 -21.78 4.14
C ILE A 142 26.34 -20.99 3.34
N ARG A 143 26.64 -21.46 2.13
CA ARG A 143 27.43 -20.78 1.13
C ARG A 143 26.56 -20.54 -0.11
N GLY A 144 26.20 -19.29 -0.35
CA GLY A 144 25.24 -18.98 -1.41
C GLY A 144 23.83 -19.51 -1.08
N THR A 145 23.40 -20.55 -1.75
CA THR A 145 22.09 -21.20 -1.51
C THR A 145 22.18 -22.59 -0.87
N GLU A 146 23.40 -23.10 -0.67
CA GLU A 146 23.61 -24.50 -0.31
C GLU A 146 24.20 -24.64 1.09
N PRO A 147 23.71 -25.62 1.89
CA PRO A 147 24.31 -25.98 3.15
C PRO A 147 25.69 -26.64 2.92
N GLU A 148 26.67 -26.28 3.75
CA GLU A 148 28.04 -26.78 3.70
C GLU A 148 28.47 -27.32 5.05
N GLY A 149 29.22 -28.43 5.05
CA GLY A 149 29.81 -29.05 6.24
C GLY A 149 28.78 -29.62 7.21
N ALA A 150 29.16 -29.69 8.46
CA ALA A 150 28.35 -30.33 9.49
C ALA A 150 27.25 -29.36 10.01
N TRP A 151 26.01 -29.81 10.01
CA TRP A 151 24.87 -29.18 10.63
C TRP A 151 24.47 -29.93 11.87
N GLN A 152 24.30 -29.22 13.01
CA GLN A 152 23.79 -29.77 14.26
C GLN A 152 22.29 -29.54 14.34
N TYR A 153 21.54 -30.57 14.71
CA TYR A 153 20.10 -30.56 14.94
C TYR A 153 19.79 -30.84 16.42
N TRP A 154 18.66 -30.33 16.90
CA TRP A 154 18.18 -30.45 18.28
C TRP A 154 16.71 -30.84 18.30
N TYR A 155 16.27 -31.48 19.39
CA TYR A 155 14.85 -31.64 19.69
C TYR A 155 14.22 -30.39 20.27
N PRO A 156 12.86 -30.27 20.27
CA PRO A 156 12.17 -29.15 20.88
C PRO A 156 12.45 -28.92 22.36
N ASP A 157 12.82 -29.95 23.10
CA ASP A 157 13.23 -29.85 24.52
C ASP A 157 14.63 -29.24 24.67
N GLY A 158 15.36 -29.01 23.60
CA GLY A 158 16.71 -28.49 23.58
C GLY A 158 17.81 -29.54 23.63
N SER A 159 17.47 -30.82 23.73
CA SER A 159 18.45 -31.91 23.64
C SER A 159 18.98 -32.03 22.20
N LYS A 160 20.25 -32.45 22.09
CA LYS A 160 20.85 -32.68 20.76
C LYS A 160 20.24 -33.92 20.11
N ASP A 161 19.87 -33.78 18.85
CA ASP A 161 19.40 -34.89 18.02
C ASP A 161 20.56 -35.47 17.23
N PHE A 162 20.93 -34.97 16.08
CA PHE A 162 21.99 -35.53 15.25
C PHE A 162 22.83 -34.45 14.55
N VAL A 163 23.95 -34.87 13.99
CA VAL A 163 24.77 -34.07 13.08
C VAL A 163 24.65 -34.66 11.69
N PHE A 164 24.34 -33.81 10.70
CA PHE A 164 24.36 -34.20 9.29
C PHE A 164 25.48 -33.44 8.56
N ASP A 165 26.38 -34.16 7.92
CA ASP A 165 27.47 -33.56 7.14
C ASP A 165 27.08 -33.49 5.66
N TYR A 166 26.82 -32.28 5.19
CA TYR A 166 26.53 -32.02 3.77
C TYR A 166 27.78 -32.12 2.87
N GLY A 167 28.96 -32.16 3.46
CA GLY A 167 30.23 -32.08 2.71
C GLY A 167 30.99 -33.41 2.53
N LYS A 168 30.65 -34.44 3.27
CA LYS A 168 31.34 -35.74 3.18
C LYS A 168 30.40 -36.91 3.41
N GLY A 169 30.28 -37.69 2.37
CA GLY A 169 29.75 -39.04 2.20
C GLY A 169 29.03 -39.72 3.34
N LEU A 170 27.87 -40.10 2.99
CA LEU A 170 26.98 -41.03 3.66
C LEU A 170 27.70 -42.35 4.07
N ASP A 171 28.56 -42.37 5.03
CA ASP A 171 29.24 -43.55 5.49
C ASP A 171 28.90 -43.84 6.94
N ARG A 172 27.72 -44.45 7.18
CA ARG A 172 27.36 -44.76 8.58
C ARG A 172 26.39 -45.91 8.84
N VAL A 173 25.95 -46.62 7.84
CA VAL A 173 24.92 -47.62 8.05
C VAL A 173 25.44 -48.92 7.51
N ARG A 174 25.29 -50.01 8.21
CA ARG A 174 25.60 -51.33 7.70
C ARG A 174 24.81 -51.72 6.46
N ILE A 175 23.68 -51.01 6.18
CA ILE A 175 23.07 -51.01 4.86
C ILE A 175 24.07 -50.57 3.76
N ALA A 176 25.15 -49.88 4.15
CA ALA A 176 26.27 -49.53 3.30
C ALA A 176 27.10 -50.72 2.80
N GLU A 177 26.95 -51.92 3.33
CA GLU A 177 27.47 -53.14 2.73
C GLU A 177 26.63 -53.59 1.53
N LEU A 178 25.50 -52.95 1.28
CA LEU A 178 24.64 -53.18 0.13
C LEU A 178 24.70 -52.03 -0.85
N GLU A 179 24.82 -52.35 -2.12
CA GLU A 179 24.66 -51.40 -3.20
C GLU A 179 23.37 -51.69 -4.00
N LYS A 180 22.68 -50.65 -4.44
CA LYS A 180 21.47 -50.74 -5.26
C LYS A 180 21.84 -50.48 -6.73
N ARG A 181 21.58 -51.45 -7.60
CA ARG A 181 21.77 -51.31 -9.06
C ARG A 181 20.42 -51.61 -9.72
N ASP A 182 19.91 -50.65 -10.53
CA ASP A 182 18.61 -50.76 -11.20
C ASP A 182 17.45 -51.22 -10.29
N GLY A 183 17.40 -50.66 -9.08
CA GLY A 183 16.35 -50.95 -8.13
C GLY A 183 16.56 -52.26 -7.34
N ILE A 184 17.65 -52.99 -7.59
CA ILE A 184 18.04 -54.26 -6.98
C ILE A 184 19.24 -54.00 -6.04
N PHE A 185 19.21 -54.57 -4.84
CA PHE A 185 20.28 -54.44 -3.86
C PHE A 185 21.27 -55.61 -3.98
N TYR A 186 22.55 -55.29 -3.92
CA TYR A 186 23.68 -56.22 -3.97
C TYR A 186 24.59 -55.95 -2.79
N LYS A 187 25.33 -56.97 -2.32
CA LYS A 187 26.50 -56.69 -1.49
C LYS A 187 27.58 -56.04 -2.33
N ILE A 188 28.26 -55.04 -1.75
CA ILE A 188 29.35 -54.35 -2.43
C ILE A 188 30.37 -55.34 -2.97
N GLY A 189 30.72 -55.21 -4.26
CA GLY A 189 31.63 -56.07 -4.96
C GLY A 189 31.07 -57.46 -5.33
N LYS A 190 29.76 -57.73 -5.18
CA LYS A 190 29.09 -58.96 -5.62
C LYS A 190 28.15 -58.69 -6.79
N TYR A 191 27.95 -59.68 -7.68
CA TYR A 191 27.10 -59.59 -8.86
C TYR A 191 25.73 -60.28 -8.68
N GLN A 192 25.57 -61.05 -7.60
CA GLN A 192 24.28 -61.68 -7.32
C GLN A 192 23.41 -60.79 -6.46
N PRO A 193 22.12 -60.63 -6.80
CA PRO A 193 21.17 -59.91 -5.98
C PRO A 193 21.13 -60.46 -4.56
N TYR A 194 21.11 -59.54 -3.60
CA TYR A 194 21.12 -59.93 -2.19
C TYR A 194 19.79 -60.62 -1.78
N THR A 195 19.91 -61.71 -1.09
CA THR A 195 18.80 -62.37 -0.40
C THR A 195 19.21 -62.59 1.04
N GLY A 196 18.44 -62.04 1.99
CA GLY A 196 18.78 -62.14 3.41
C GLY A 196 18.03 -61.10 4.25
N ILE A 197 18.49 -60.99 5.49
CA ILE A 197 17.98 -60.00 6.44
C ILE A 197 19.06 -58.95 6.61
N VAL A 198 18.63 -57.68 6.55
CA VAL A 198 19.47 -56.56 6.96
C VAL A 198 19.14 -56.24 8.39
N ILE A 199 20.16 -56.24 9.24
CA ILE A 199 20.07 -55.91 10.65
C ILE A 199 21.04 -54.79 10.93
N GLU A 200 20.51 -53.66 11.44
CA GLU A 200 21.28 -52.57 11.99
C GLU A 200 21.19 -52.63 13.51
N THR A 201 22.32 -52.60 14.20
CA THR A 201 22.38 -52.67 15.68
C THR A 201 22.85 -51.34 16.24
N GLY A 202 22.24 -50.86 17.34
CA GLY A 202 22.64 -49.65 18.05
C GLY A 202 21.51 -49.07 18.89
N GLY A 203 21.84 -48.14 19.79
CA GLY A 203 20.87 -47.51 20.68
C GLY A 203 20.53 -48.33 21.93
N ILE A 204 19.42 -47.98 22.58
CA ILE A 204 18.96 -48.65 23.83
C ILE A 204 18.40 -50.05 23.52
N LYS A 205 17.82 -50.23 22.34
CA LYS A 205 17.41 -51.53 21.83
C LYS A 205 18.52 -52.14 20.98
N GLU A 206 18.59 -53.48 20.97
CA GLU A 206 19.59 -54.24 20.22
C GLU A 206 19.57 -53.95 18.72
N TYR A 207 18.39 -53.57 18.18
CA TYR A 207 18.16 -53.36 16.77
C TYR A 207 17.65 -51.95 16.49
N LEU A 208 18.15 -51.29 15.41
CA LEU A 208 17.65 -50.08 14.84
C LEU A 208 16.87 -50.33 13.54
N LEU A 209 17.16 -51.41 12.84
CA LEU A 209 16.47 -51.82 11.62
C LEU A 209 16.50 -53.34 11.48
N VAL A 210 15.37 -53.93 11.15
CA VAL A 210 15.26 -55.31 10.70
C VAL A 210 14.41 -55.37 9.43
N GLY A 211 14.96 -55.99 8.38
CA GLY A 211 14.26 -56.13 7.11
C GLY A 211 14.76 -57.31 6.31
N ARG A 212 13.92 -57.87 5.46
CA ARG A 212 14.26 -58.96 4.57
C ARG A 212 14.36 -58.50 3.12
N PHE A 213 15.34 -59.01 2.42
CA PHE A 213 15.51 -58.92 0.97
C PHE A 213 15.37 -60.27 0.31
N ILE A 214 14.70 -60.37 -0.83
CA ILE A 214 14.66 -61.52 -1.72
C ILE A 214 15.06 -61.06 -3.13
N ALA A 215 16.10 -61.68 -3.70
CA ALA A 215 16.63 -61.32 -5.01
C ALA A 215 16.86 -59.82 -5.17
N GLY A 216 17.46 -59.20 -4.16
CA GLY A 216 17.76 -57.75 -4.12
C GLY A 216 16.57 -56.80 -3.93
N LYS A 217 15.38 -57.33 -3.62
CA LYS A 217 14.19 -56.56 -3.33
C LYS A 217 13.74 -56.77 -1.89
N GLN A 218 13.29 -55.71 -1.23
CA GLN A 218 12.66 -55.80 0.07
C GLN A 218 11.41 -56.69 -0.03
N ASP A 219 11.26 -57.64 0.92
CA ASP A 219 10.16 -58.60 0.90
C ASP A 219 9.85 -59.10 2.32
N GLY A 220 8.55 -59.01 2.74
CA GLY A 220 8.09 -59.31 4.08
C GLY A 220 8.18 -58.12 5.04
N GLN A 221 8.18 -58.45 6.32
CA GLN A 221 8.18 -57.44 7.40
C GLN A 221 9.42 -56.56 7.33
N TRP A 222 9.21 -55.24 7.54
CA TRP A 222 10.23 -54.22 7.65
C TRP A 222 9.94 -53.37 8.86
N VAL A 223 10.86 -53.33 9.85
CA VAL A 223 10.69 -52.56 11.09
C VAL A 223 11.96 -51.78 11.36
N GLN A 224 11.76 -50.51 11.75
CA GLN A 224 12.82 -49.61 12.13
C GLN A 224 12.49 -48.96 13.48
N TRP A 225 13.50 -48.70 14.29
CA TRP A 225 13.38 -48.10 15.61
C TRP A 225 14.24 -46.89 15.74
N TYR A 226 13.76 -45.95 16.52
CA TYR A 226 14.55 -44.85 17.04
C TYR A 226 15.60 -45.34 18.04
N ARG A 227 16.64 -44.55 18.31
CA ARG A 227 17.69 -44.88 19.28
C ARG A 227 17.19 -45.06 20.71
N ASN A 228 16.11 -44.37 21.09
CA ASN A 228 15.46 -44.54 22.38
C ASN A 228 14.66 -45.84 22.48
N GLY A 229 14.62 -46.62 21.39
CA GLY A 229 13.98 -47.92 21.32
C GLY A 229 12.48 -47.91 21.00
N GLN A 230 11.89 -46.75 20.73
CA GLN A 230 10.53 -46.68 20.18
C GLN A 230 10.54 -47.08 18.71
N LYS A 231 9.42 -47.67 18.24
CA LYS A 231 9.28 -47.97 16.81
C LYS A 231 9.24 -46.66 16.01
N GLU A 232 9.86 -46.68 14.85
CA GLU A 232 9.81 -45.61 13.84
C GLU A 232 8.93 -46.03 12.66
N VAL A 233 9.11 -47.28 12.16
CA VAL A 233 8.40 -47.80 10.99
C VAL A 233 8.04 -49.23 11.20
N ASP A 234 6.85 -49.66 10.75
CA ASP A 234 6.39 -51.02 10.70
C ASP A 234 5.51 -51.25 9.48
N GLY A 235 5.84 -52.20 8.61
CA GLY A 235 5.09 -52.51 7.43
C GLY A 235 5.60 -53.71 6.65
N ILE A 236 4.93 -54.02 5.58
CA ILE A 236 5.26 -55.17 4.75
C ILE A 236 5.68 -54.73 3.36
N TYR A 237 6.80 -55.20 2.88
CA TYR A 237 7.16 -55.16 1.48
C TYR A 237 6.78 -56.45 0.75
N TYR A 238 6.32 -56.33 -0.49
CA TYR A 238 6.16 -57.42 -1.41
C TYR A 238 6.89 -57.10 -2.71
N ARG A 239 7.94 -57.88 -3.00
CA ARG A 239 8.79 -57.71 -4.19
C ARG A 239 9.32 -56.28 -4.37
N GLY A 240 9.73 -55.64 -3.29
CA GLY A 240 10.27 -54.26 -3.28
C GLY A 240 9.25 -53.18 -3.26
N LYS A 241 7.95 -53.47 -3.12
CA LYS A 241 6.87 -52.48 -3.05
C LYS A 241 6.14 -52.60 -1.72
N LYS A 242 5.75 -51.47 -1.12
CA LYS A 242 4.89 -51.47 0.07
C LYS A 242 3.60 -52.20 -0.23
N HIS A 243 3.15 -53.09 0.70
CA HIS A 243 1.92 -53.84 0.58
C HIS A 243 1.28 -54.05 1.96
N GLY A 244 -0.06 -54.04 2.05
CA GLY A 244 -0.75 -54.12 3.33
C GLY A 244 -0.64 -52.84 4.15
N GLU A 245 -0.84 -52.95 5.44
CA GLU A 245 -0.82 -51.84 6.36
C GLU A 245 0.61 -51.37 6.66
N TRP A 246 0.81 -50.06 6.72
CA TRP A 246 2.05 -49.40 7.09
C TRP A 246 1.79 -48.39 8.20
N ASN A 247 2.59 -48.50 9.29
CA ASN A 247 2.53 -47.69 10.46
C ASN A 247 3.88 -46.97 10.65
N LEU A 248 3.83 -45.69 10.91
CA LEU A 248 4.98 -44.89 11.29
C LEU A 248 4.68 -44.21 12.61
N TRP A 249 5.67 -44.08 13.47
CA TRP A 249 5.55 -43.46 14.77
C TRP A 249 6.55 -42.32 14.93
N TYR A 250 6.22 -41.41 15.81
CA TYR A 250 7.15 -40.45 16.37
C TYR A 250 8.04 -41.09 17.43
N GLU A 251 9.11 -40.41 17.82
CA GLU A 251 10.10 -40.94 18.75
C GLU A 251 9.57 -41.14 20.17
N ASP A 252 8.51 -40.40 20.55
CA ASP A 252 7.79 -40.60 21.81
C ASP A 252 6.87 -41.85 21.80
N GLY A 253 6.71 -42.50 20.64
CA GLY A 253 5.83 -43.63 20.43
C GLY A 253 4.43 -43.28 19.98
N THR A 254 4.13 -42.01 19.78
CA THR A 254 2.87 -41.54 19.19
C THR A 254 2.78 -41.97 17.73
N LEU A 255 1.61 -42.43 17.27
CA LEU A 255 1.39 -42.79 15.86
C LEU A 255 1.52 -41.56 14.97
N LYS A 256 2.28 -41.67 13.90
CA LYS A 256 2.56 -40.61 12.94
C LYS A 256 1.79 -40.79 11.64
N GLU A 257 1.81 -41.99 11.08
CA GLU A 257 1.16 -42.32 9.83
C GLU A 257 0.58 -43.74 9.87
N LEU A 258 -0.58 -43.92 9.26
CA LEU A 258 -1.22 -45.19 9.03
C LEU A 258 -1.83 -45.21 7.64
N GLY A 259 -1.51 -46.24 6.85
CA GLY A 259 -2.11 -46.40 5.56
C GLY A 259 -2.00 -47.77 4.99
N THR A 260 -2.87 -48.09 4.05
CA THR A 260 -2.86 -49.37 3.34
C THR A 260 -2.32 -49.18 1.92
N PHE A 261 -1.42 -50.10 1.56
CA PHE A 261 -0.79 -50.08 0.23
C PHE A 261 -1.12 -51.36 -0.54
N ASP A 262 -1.38 -51.20 -1.84
CA ASP A 262 -1.39 -52.32 -2.78
C ASP A 262 -0.31 -52.07 -3.85
N MET A 263 0.68 -53.01 -3.87
CA MET A 263 1.81 -52.98 -4.81
C MET A 263 2.51 -51.62 -4.93
N GLY A 264 2.70 -50.94 -3.79
CA GLY A 264 3.39 -49.65 -3.69
C GLY A 264 2.51 -48.41 -3.92
N LYS A 265 1.23 -48.60 -4.15
CA LYS A 265 0.26 -47.53 -4.26
C LYS A 265 -0.64 -47.53 -3.04
N VAL A 266 -0.94 -46.36 -2.51
CA VAL A 266 -1.92 -46.21 -1.42
C VAL A 266 -3.29 -46.62 -1.97
N ASP A 267 -4.02 -47.48 -1.23
CA ASP A 267 -5.36 -47.94 -1.60
C ASP A 267 -6.23 -48.02 -0.33
N GLY A 268 -7.15 -47.13 -0.17
CA GLY A 268 -7.93 -46.92 1.05
C GLY A 268 -7.65 -45.58 1.73
N VAL A 269 -7.93 -45.55 3.03
CA VAL A 269 -7.74 -44.34 3.83
C VAL A 269 -6.31 -44.26 4.33
N TYR A 270 -5.65 -43.13 4.18
CA TYR A 270 -4.35 -42.81 4.72
C TYR A 270 -4.48 -41.72 5.76
N LYS A 271 -3.95 -41.94 6.98
CA LYS A 271 -4.05 -41.02 8.11
C LYS A 271 -2.68 -40.57 8.57
N TYR A 272 -2.61 -39.33 8.99
CA TYR A 272 -1.45 -38.70 9.59
C TYR A 272 -1.83 -38.08 10.93
N TRP A 273 -0.94 -38.20 11.91
CA TRP A 273 -1.11 -37.61 13.23
C TRP A 273 0.03 -36.64 13.52
N TYR A 274 -0.29 -35.67 14.32
CA TYR A 274 0.69 -34.78 14.95
C TYR A 274 1.39 -35.52 16.10
N GLU A 275 2.56 -35.04 16.56
CA GLU A 275 3.32 -35.59 17.67
C GLU A 275 2.54 -35.63 18.99
N ASN A 276 1.58 -34.70 19.19
CA ASN A 276 0.69 -34.69 20.33
C ASN A 276 -0.44 -35.75 20.26
N GLY A 277 -0.44 -36.61 19.25
CA GLY A 277 -1.40 -37.69 19.06
C GLY A 277 -2.73 -37.27 18.41
N HIS A 278 -2.93 -35.96 18.09
CA HIS A 278 -4.12 -35.53 17.38
C HIS A 278 -4.03 -35.85 15.90
N LEU A 279 -5.18 -36.14 15.28
CA LEU A 279 -5.27 -36.40 13.86
C LEU A 279 -4.90 -35.16 13.07
N GLN A 280 -3.99 -35.28 12.11
CA GLN A 280 -3.53 -34.21 11.23
C GLN A 280 -4.25 -34.21 9.91
N GLN A 281 -4.35 -35.40 9.29
CA GLN A 281 -4.94 -35.56 7.97
C GLN A 281 -5.60 -36.92 7.84
N GLU A 282 -6.72 -36.94 7.13
CA GLU A 282 -7.33 -38.17 6.64
C GLU A 282 -7.58 -38.00 5.13
N GLN A 283 -7.05 -38.95 4.36
CA GLN A 283 -7.02 -38.86 2.90
C GLN A 283 -7.49 -40.18 2.31
N SER A 284 -8.38 -40.14 1.34
CA SER A 284 -8.88 -41.32 0.64
C SER A 284 -8.21 -41.47 -0.72
N TYR A 285 -7.82 -42.71 -1.01
CA TYR A 285 -7.14 -43.06 -2.25
C TYR A 285 -7.74 -44.32 -2.87
N LYS A 286 -7.66 -44.40 -4.18
CA LYS A 286 -7.96 -45.60 -4.96
C LYS A 286 -6.81 -45.88 -5.93
N LYS A 287 -6.07 -46.96 -5.68
CA LYS A 287 -4.88 -47.37 -6.48
C LYS A 287 -3.87 -46.21 -6.68
N GLY A 288 -3.66 -45.41 -5.62
CA GLY A 288 -2.71 -44.30 -5.59
C GLY A 288 -3.21 -43.00 -6.22
N ILE A 289 -4.48 -42.92 -6.59
CA ILE A 289 -5.13 -41.71 -7.09
C ILE A 289 -6.02 -41.16 -5.98
N SER A 290 -5.97 -39.88 -5.72
CA SER A 290 -6.83 -39.23 -4.73
C SER A 290 -8.29 -39.37 -5.15
N GLU A 291 -9.11 -39.97 -4.25
CA GLU A 291 -10.50 -40.28 -4.52
C GLU A 291 -11.30 -40.21 -3.22
N GLY A 292 -12.38 -39.43 -3.19
CA GLY A 292 -13.22 -39.28 -2.01
C GLY A 292 -12.80 -38.10 -1.11
N LYS A 293 -13.27 -38.16 0.14
CA LYS A 293 -13.11 -37.05 1.09
C LYS A 293 -11.69 -36.97 1.66
N TRP A 294 -11.20 -35.75 1.72
CA TRP A 294 -9.94 -35.39 2.37
C TRP A 294 -10.21 -34.34 3.43
N THR A 295 -9.61 -34.53 4.62
CA THR A 295 -9.77 -33.58 5.74
C THR A 295 -8.41 -33.37 6.39
N TRP A 296 -8.14 -32.15 6.77
CA TRP A 296 -6.96 -31.74 7.53
C TRP A 296 -7.40 -31.04 8.79
N TRP A 297 -6.62 -31.21 9.86
CA TRP A 297 -6.84 -30.57 11.14
C TRP A 297 -5.61 -29.75 11.53
N TYR A 298 -5.84 -28.66 12.23
CA TYR A 298 -4.75 -27.87 12.77
C TYR A 298 -3.94 -28.66 13.79
N LYS A 299 -2.63 -28.37 13.83
CA LYS A 299 -1.78 -28.84 14.90
C LYS A 299 -2.04 -28.00 16.14
N HIS A 300 -2.67 -28.58 17.15
CA HIS A 300 -2.79 -27.96 18.46
C HIS A 300 -1.64 -28.45 19.33
N ASP A 301 -0.71 -27.57 19.68
CA ASP A 301 0.45 -27.88 20.55
C ASP A 301 0.06 -27.93 22.05
N HIS A 302 -1.15 -28.35 22.37
CA HIS A 302 -1.74 -28.21 23.68
C HIS A 302 -1.94 -29.55 24.36
N ASN A 303 -0.93 -29.99 25.14
CA ASN A 303 -1.08 -31.07 26.10
C ASN A 303 -1.74 -30.53 27.37
N LEU A 304 -3.03 -30.79 27.54
CA LEU A 304 -3.70 -30.65 28.84
C LEU A 304 -3.27 -31.83 29.71
N VAL A 305 -2.51 -31.56 30.75
CA VAL A 305 -2.11 -32.55 31.73
C VAL A 305 -2.99 -32.43 32.98
N PHE A 306 -3.67 -33.49 33.35
CA PHE A 306 -4.43 -33.56 34.60
C PHE A 306 -3.56 -34.16 35.71
N THR A 307 -3.22 -33.36 36.69
CA THR A 307 -2.43 -33.79 37.85
C THR A 307 -3.06 -33.24 39.13
N ASP A 308 -3.29 -34.14 40.10
CA ASP A 308 -3.80 -33.81 41.45
C ASP A 308 -5.10 -32.95 41.46
N GLY A 309 -6.05 -33.31 40.58
CA GLY A 309 -7.34 -32.60 40.52
C GLY A 309 -7.33 -31.26 39.77
N ASN A 310 -6.22 -30.94 39.11
CA ASN A 310 -6.06 -29.71 38.33
C ASN A 310 -5.63 -30.03 36.89
N TRP A 311 -6.14 -29.24 35.93
CA TRP A 311 -5.66 -29.25 34.57
C TRP A 311 -4.55 -28.20 34.40
N SER A 312 -3.47 -28.58 33.78
CA SER A 312 -2.39 -27.64 33.41
C SER A 312 -2.20 -27.63 31.91
N TYR A 313 -2.00 -26.43 31.40
CA TYR A 313 -1.69 -26.14 30.03
C TYR A 313 -0.39 -25.32 29.97
N ASN A 314 0.64 -25.85 29.29
CA ASN A 314 1.95 -25.17 29.20
C ASN A 314 2.42 -24.52 30.52
N SER A 315 2.42 -25.30 31.62
CA SER A 315 2.75 -24.84 32.98
C SER A 315 1.77 -23.86 33.66
N THR A 316 0.66 -23.50 33.05
CA THR A 316 -0.38 -22.70 33.70
C THR A 316 -1.42 -23.61 34.31
N THR A 317 -1.56 -23.62 35.64
CA THR A 317 -2.51 -24.46 36.37
C THR A 317 -3.86 -23.76 36.47
N TYR A 318 -4.93 -24.40 35.99
CA TYR A 318 -6.29 -23.93 36.13
C TYR A 318 -7.03 -24.75 37.19
N LYS A 319 -7.62 -24.07 38.18
CA LYS A 319 -8.47 -24.72 39.18
C LYS A 319 -9.82 -25.07 38.56
N ALA A 320 -10.24 -26.32 38.71
CA ALA A 320 -11.56 -26.79 38.31
C ALA A 320 -12.60 -26.31 39.36
N GLU A 321 -13.01 -25.05 39.33
CA GLU A 321 -14.04 -24.57 40.23
C GLU A 321 -15.47 -24.70 39.70
N ASP A 322 -15.70 -24.89 38.39
CA ASP A 322 -17.05 -25.20 37.88
C ASP A 322 -16.96 -26.04 36.58
N GLY A 323 -17.55 -27.22 36.63
CA GLY A 323 -17.43 -28.24 35.55
C GLY A 323 -18.03 -27.91 34.20
N GLU A 324 -18.75 -26.80 34.03
CA GLU A 324 -19.37 -26.42 32.75
C GLU A 324 -18.48 -25.60 31.84
N GLU A 325 -17.55 -24.80 32.36
CA GLU A 325 -16.66 -23.98 31.53
C GLU A 325 -15.50 -24.76 30.93
N LEU A 326 -15.02 -25.78 31.62
CA LEU A 326 -13.94 -26.65 31.12
C LEU A 326 -14.34 -27.43 29.87
N TRP A 327 -15.60 -27.82 29.73
CA TRP A 327 -16.12 -28.48 28.53
C TRP A 327 -16.16 -27.57 27.32
N LYS A 328 -16.44 -26.27 27.47
CA LYS A 328 -16.36 -25.27 26.38
C LYS A 328 -14.94 -25.10 25.89
N TRP A 329 -13.96 -25.01 26.78
CA TRP A 329 -12.55 -24.90 26.43
C TRP A 329 -12.04 -26.19 25.74
N TRP A 330 -12.47 -27.37 26.18
CA TRP A 330 -12.09 -28.63 25.59
C TRP A 330 -12.60 -28.77 24.14
N TRP A 331 -13.78 -28.26 23.83
CA TRP A 331 -14.30 -28.20 22.47
C TRP A 331 -13.55 -27.20 21.56
N TYR A 332 -13.01 -26.13 22.11
CA TYR A 332 -12.23 -25.14 21.36
C TYR A 332 -10.79 -25.60 21.10
N LEU A 333 -10.25 -26.54 21.84
CA LEU A 333 -8.84 -26.95 21.77
C LEU A 333 -8.61 -28.25 21.02
N ASN A 334 -9.62 -29.07 20.74
CA ASN A 334 -9.49 -30.37 20.13
C ASN A 334 -10.32 -30.46 18.85
N ASP A 335 -9.67 -30.82 17.73
CA ASP A 335 -10.23 -31.22 16.45
C ASP A 335 -10.74 -30.09 15.54
N ASN A 336 -10.22 -28.88 15.66
CA ASN A 336 -10.49 -27.87 14.64
C ASN A 336 -9.87 -28.29 13.30
N LYS A 337 -10.73 -28.39 12.30
CA LYS A 337 -10.30 -28.68 10.94
C LYS A 337 -9.49 -27.51 10.40
N GLU A 338 -8.45 -27.80 9.65
CA GLU A 338 -7.71 -26.83 8.83
C GLU A 338 -8.41 -26.65 7.49
N LYS A 339 -8.72 -27.76 6.85
CA LYS A 339 -9.42 -27.78 5.56
C LYS A 339 -10.05 -29.13 5.29
N GLU A 340 -11.09 -29.15 4.48
CA GLU A 340 -11.64 -30.40 3.92
C GLU A 340 -12.22 -30.17 2.54
N GLY A 341 -12.27 -31.22 1.75
CA GLY A 341 -12.85 -31.19 0.41
C GLY A 341 -12.83 -32.57 -0.22
N TYR A 342 -13.14 -32.60 -1.49
CA TYR A 342 -13.28 -33.83 -2.23
C TYR A 342 -12.33 -33.86 -3.44
N TYR A 343 -11.78 -35.05 -3.66
CA TYR A 343 -11.05 -35.38 -4.89
C TYR A 343 -11.85 -36.37 -5.73
N THR A 344 -11.78 -36.21 -7.02
CA THR A 344 -12.32 -37.14 -8.02
C THR A 344 -11.27 -37.35 -9.10
N GLY A 345 -10.83 -38.59 -9.29
CA GLY A 345 -9.80 -38.90 -10.27
C GLY A 345 -8.46 -38.18 -10.06
N GLY A 346 -8.13 -37.82 -8.82
CA GLY A 346 -6.90 -37.12 -8.47
C GLY A 346 -6.96 -35.61 -8.54
N LYS A 347 -8.11 -35.03 -8.88
CA LYS A 347 -8.32 -33.58 -8.97
C LYS A 347 -9.29 -33.11 -7.90
N LYS A 348 -9.08 -31.89 -7.38
CA LYS A 348 -10.04 -31.24 -6.50
C LYS A 348 -11.36 -31.04 -7.24
N ASN A 349 -12.47 -31.36 -6.56
CA ASN A 349 -13.80 -31.26 -7.12
C ASN A 349 -14.83 -30.99 -6.01
N GLY A 350 -15.90 -30.24 -6.31
CA GLY A 350 -16.91 -29.90 -5.32
C GLY A 350 -16.45 -28.88 -4.28
N VAL A 351 -17.20 -28.77 -3.18
CA VAL A 351 -16.95 -27.76 -2.15
C VAL A 351 -15.72 -28.07 -1.35
N TRP A 352 -14.88 -27.07 -1.20
CA TRP A 352 -13.74 -27.05 -0.31
C TRP A 352 -13.92 -25.97 0.74
N THR A 353 -13.56 -26.28 1.99
CA THR A 353 -13.67 -25.35 3.12
C THR A 353 -12.35 -25.34 3.88
N TRP A 354 -11.90 -24.16 4.24
CA TRP A 354 -10.77 -23.91 5.13
C TRP A 354 -11.26 -23.23 6.40
N TRP A 355 -10.58 -23.48 7.50
CA TRP A 355 -10.87 -22.89 8.81
C TRP A 355 -9.61 -22.27 9.38
N TYR A 356 -9.77 -21.27 10.21
CA TYR A 356 -8.74 -20.81 11.13
C TYR A 356 -8.53 -21.86 12.24
N ASP A 357 -7.40 -21.76 12.95
CA ASP A 357 -7.09 -22.59 14.10
C ASP A 357 -8.12 -22.46 15.24
N THR A 358 -8.81 -21.34 15.31
CA THR A 358 -9.96 -21.09 16.21
C THR A 358 -11.21 -21.92 15.87
N GLY A 359 -11.23 -22.61 14.72
CA GLY A 359 -12.39 -23.34 14.21
C GLY A 359 -13.41 -22.50 13.46
N ILE A 360 -13.16 -21.19 13.32
CA ILE A 360 -13.95 -20.30 12.48
C ILE A 360 -13.57 -20.55 11.01
N LYS A 361 -14.54 -20.55 10.10
CA LYS A 361 -14.25 -20.67 8.68
C LYS A 361 -13.32 -19.53 8.22
N GLN A 362 -12.32 -19.88 7.41
CA GLN A 362 -11.41 -18.96 6.75
C GLN A 362 -11.85 -18.70 5.32
N SER A 363 -12.20 -19.75 4.59
CA SER A 363 -12.72 -19.64 3.23
C SER A 363 -13.51 -20.87 2.83
N GLU A 364 -14.43 -20.72 1.89
CA GLU A 364 -15.12 -21.83 1.23
C GLU A 364 -15.48 -21.50 -0.20
N GLY A 365 -15.51 -22.52 -1.04
CA GLY A 365 -15.87 -22.38 -2.44
C GLY A 365 -15.77 -23.71 -3.17
N SER A 366 -16.18 -23.72 -4.41
CA SER A 366 -16.17 -24.93 -5.24
C SER A 366 -14.95 -25.01 -6.14
N TYR A 367 -14.49 -26.23 -6.38
CA TYR A 367 -13.56 -26.57 -7.45
C TYR A 367 -14.26 -27.41 -8.51
N ALA A 368 -13.91 -27.18 -9.77
CA ALA A 368 -14.20 -28.05 -10.91
C ALA A 368 -12.86 -28.43 -11.55
N ASP A 369 -12.46 -29.71 -11.48
CA ASP A 369 -11.22 -30.24 -12.08
C ASP A 369 -9.95 -29.46 -11.71
N GLU A 370 -9.71 -29.12 -10.43
CA GLU A 370 -8.62 -28.32 -9.85
C GLU A 370 -8.76 -26.82 -9.97
N GLU A 371 -9.67 -26.31 -10.77
CA GLU A 371 -9.88 -24.88 -10.96
C GLU A 371 -11.00 -24.36 -10.04
N GLN A 372 -10.81 -23.17 -9.46
CA GLN A 372 -11.86 -22.52 -8.69
C GLN A 372 -13.06 -22.21 -9.58
N ASP A 373 -14.26 -22.52 -9.08
CA ASP A 373 -15.51 -22.33 -9.80
C ASP A 373 -16.60 -21.81 -8.86
N ASP A 374 -17.57 -21.08 -9.39
CA ASP A 374 -18.64 -20.45 -8.62
C ASP A 374 -18.18 -19.42 -7.55
N LEU A 375 -19.03 -19.19 -6.55
CA LEU A 375 -18.82 -18.23 -5.47
C LEU A 375 -17.82 -18.79 -4.44
N TRP A 376 -16.83 -17.98 -4.15
CA TRP A 376 -15.89 -18.17 -3.06
C TRP A 376 -16.10 -17.11 -1.99
N LEU A 377 -16.16 -17.56 -0.75
CA LEU A 377 -16.28 -16.73 0.44
C LEU A 377 -14.99 -16.81 1.26
N TYR A 378 -14.48 -15.66 1.64
CA TYR A 378 -13.35 -15.52 2.57
C TYR A 378 -13.84 -14.82 3.83
N TYR A 379 -13.53 -15.37 4.98
CA TYR A 379 -14.02 -14.92 6.26
C TYR A 379 -12.92 -14.28 7.10
N ASN A 380 -13.28 -13.29 7.86
CA ASN A 380 -12.46 -12.69 8.90
C ASN A 380 -12.35 -13.63 10.12
N ALA A 381 -11.40 -13.33 11.02
CA ALA A 381 -11.18 -14.13 12.23
C ALA A 381 -12.39 -14.11 13.21
N ASP A 382 -13.30 -13.16 13.10
CA ASP A 382 -14.56 -13.09 13.86
C ASP A 382 -15.70 -13.89 13.22
N GLY A 383 -15.46 -14.47 12.05
CA GLY A 383 -16.45 -15.25 11.29
C GLY A 383 -17.32 -14.43 10.34
N SER A 384 -17.12 -13.13 10.27
CA SER A 384 -17.78 -12.28 9.27
C SER A 384 -17.17 -12.53 7.88
N VAL A 385 -17.97 -12.32 6.83
CA VAL A 385 -17.46 -12.38 5.46
C VAL A 385 -16.57 -11.17 5.20
N GLY A 386 -15.30 -11.41 4.86
CA GLY A 386 -14.33 -10.37 4.49
C GLY A 386 -14.26 -10.16 2.99
N GLU A 387 -14.40 -11.22 2.19
CA GLU A 387 -14.36 -11.11 0.73
C GLU A 387 -15.28 -12.16 0.07
N GLU A 388 -15.93 -11.76 -0.99
CA GLU A 388 -16.72 -12.61 -1.90
C GLU A 388 -16.14 -12.50 -3.31
N ILE A 389 -15.86 -13.62 -3.97
CA ILE A 389 -15.36 -13.65 -5.34
C ILE A 389 -16.06 -14.72 -6.13
N THR A 390 -16.50 -14.39 -7.35
CA THR A 390 -17.01 -15.40 -8.29
C THR A 390 -15.91 -15.79 -9.29
N PHE A 391 -15.74 -17.10 -9.45
CA PHE A 391 -14.78 -17.68 -10.41
C PHE A 391 -15.52 -18.48 -11.47
N THR A 392 -14.86 -18.63 -12.60
CA THR A 392 -15.23 -19.61 -13.65
C THR A 392 -13.93 -20.11 -14.26
N GLU A 393 -13.71 -21.44 -14.27
CA GLU A 393 -12.48 -22.06 -14.78
C GLU A 393 -11.21 -21.41 -14.22
N GLY A 394 -11.14 -21.20 -12.90
CA GLY A 394 -10.00 -20.63 -12.18
C GLY A 394 -9.81 -19.11 -12.35
N GLN A 395 -10.64 -18.47 -13.14
CA GLN A 395 -10.54 -17.03 -13.40
C GLN A 395 -11.65 -16.25 -12.69
N ARG A 396 -11.32 -15.11 -12.08
CA ARG A 396 -12.35 -14.20 -11.56
C ARG A 396 -13.34 -13.84 -12.67
N ASN A 397 -14.62 -14.09 -12.46
CA ASN A 397 -15.66 -13.82 -13.45
C ASN A 397 -16.98 -13.48 -12.73
N GLY A 398 -17.39 -12.23 -12.80
CA GLY A 398 -18.51 -11.71 -12.03
C GLY A 398 -18.08 -10.70 -10.97
N ARG A 399 -18.88 -10.60 -9.92
CA ARG A 399 -18.66 -9.63 -8.83
C ARG A 399 -17.61 -10.15 -7.83
N SER A 400 -16.76 -9.26 -7.38
CA SER A 400 -15.88 -9.41 -6.20
C SER A 400 -16.18 -8.27 -5.24
N THR A 401 -16.40 -8.60 -3.97
CA THR A 401 -16.70 -7.62 -2.91
C THR A 401 -15.78 -7.88 -1.72
N VAL A 402 -15.16 -6.82 -1.22
CA VAL A 402 -14.36 -6.82 0.02
C VAL A 402 -15.12 -6.02 1.09
N TRP A 403 -15.15 -6.56 2.30
CA TRP A 403 -15.88 -6.00 3.42
C TRP A 403 -14.94 -5.62 4.56
N VAL A 404 -15.18 -4.49 5.20
CA VAL A 404 -14.53 -4.10 6.47
C VAL A 404 -15.30 -4.71 7.65
N SER A 405 -16.63 -4.74 7.54
CA SER A 405 -17.56 -5.34 8.50
C SER A 405 -18.78 -5.88 7.76
N PRO A 406 -19.68 -6.65 8.40
CA PRO A 406 -20.87 -7.22 7.73
C PRO A 406 -21.76 -6.20 7.02
N GLU A 407 -21.72 -4.95 7.44
CA GLU A 407 -22.55 -3.86 6.90
C GLU A 407 -21.74 -2.84 6.08
N GLU A 408 -20.41 -2.92 6.09
CA GLU A 408 -19.54 -1.92 5.52
C GLU A 408 -18.60 -2.51 4.44
N LYS A 409 -18.83 -2.12 3.20
CA LYS A 409 -17.96 -2.48 2.07
C LYS A 409 -16.68 -1.66 2.07
N LEU A 410 -15.58 -2.28 1.69
CA LEU A 410 -14.34 -1.60 1.32
C LEU A 410 -14.24 -1.43 -0.19
N GLU A 411 -14.60 -2.48 -0.93
CA GLU A 411 -14.40 -2.53 -2.37
C GLU A 411 -15.43 -3.44 -3.05
N GLU A 412 -15.88 -3.06 -4.24
CA GLU A 412 -16.66 -3.91 -5.13
C GLU A 412 -16.16 -3.75 -6.57
N LYS A 413 -15.80 -4.85 -7.20
CA LYS A 413 -15.26 -4.91 -8.55
C LYS A 413 -16.01 -5.92 -9.39
N PHE A 414 -16.03 -5.71 -10.72
CA PHE A 414 -16.58 -6.66 -11.66
C PHE A 414 -15.49 -7.16 -12.61
N PHE A 415 -15.45 -8.47 -12.77
CA PHE A 415 -14.47 -9.16 -13.60
C PHE A 415 -15.16 -9.94 -14.73
N LYS A 416 -14.45 -10.07 -15.83
CA LYS A 416 -14.80 -10.95 -16.93
C LYS A 416 -13.53 -11.66 -17.39
N ILE A 417 -13.49 -12.98 -17.22
CA ILE A 417 -12.36 -13.83 -17.61
C ILE A 417 -11.03 -13.24 -17.04
N GLY A 418 -10.97 -13.07 -15.71
CA GLY A 418 -9.80 -12.60 -14.98
C GLY A 418 -9.49 -11.11 -15.10
N LYS A 419 -10.20 -10.37 -15.94
CA LYS A 419 -9.95 -8.94 -16.20
C LYS A 419 -11.05 -8.06 -15.63
N LEU A 420 -10.71 -6.87 -15.15
CA LEU A 420 -11.70 -5.89 -14.76
C LEU A 420 -12.58 -5.52 -15.95
N ASP A 421 -13.89 -5.73 -15.83
CA ASP A 421 -14.88 -5.41 -16.87
C ASP A 421 -16.21 -5.05 -16.18
N GLY A 422 -16.42 -3.76 -15.97
CA GLY A 422 -17.54 -3.21 -15.23
C GLY A 422 -17.09 -2.17 -14.18
N PRO A 423 -18.00 -1.70 -13.33
CA PRO A 423 -17.68 -0.72 -12.30
C PRO A 423 -16.78 -1.30 -11.22
N SER A 424 -15.81 -0.51 -10.77
CA SER A 424 -14.99 -0.72 -9.58
C SER A 424 -15.24 0.42 -8.63
N THR A 425 -15.75 0.12 -7.44
CA THR A 425 -16.14 1.11 -6.44
C THR A 425 -15.38 0.86 -5.13
N PHE A 426 -14.88 1.92 -4.51
CA PHE A 426 -14.20 1.90 -3.23
C PHE A 426 -14.98 2.70 -2.20
N TRP A 427 -14.96 2.25 -0.95
CA TRP A 427 -15.58 2.88 0.20
C TRP A 427 -14.56 3.12 1.31
N ASP A 428 -14.82 4.11 2.13
CA ASP A 428 -14.15 4.38 3.40
C ASP A 428 -15.18 4.87 4.41
N ASN A 429 -15.17 4.25 5.62
CA ASN A 429 -16.13 4.57 6.68
C ASN A 429 -17.60 4.54 6.20
N GLY A 430 -17.94 3.59 5.33
CA GLY A 430 -19.28 3.44 4.75
C GLY A 430 -19.63 4.41 3.62
N TYR A 431 -18.76 5.38 3.32
CA TYR A 431 -18.95 6.34 2.23
C TYR A 431 -18.18 5.91 0.98
N ARG A 432 -18.79 6.13 -0.20
CA ARG A 432 -18.09 5.90 -1.47
C ARG A 432 -16.99 6.95 -1.64
N ILE A 433 -15.80 6.50 -2.04
CA ILE A 433 -14.68 7.37 -2.35
C ILE A 433 -14.55 7.56 -3.85
N THR A 434 -14.47 6.42 -4.57
CA THR A 434 -14.29 6.43 -6.02
C THR A 434 -15.12 5.32 -6.68
N MET A 435 -15.54 5.58 -7.89
CA MET A 435 -16.07 4.57 -8.79
C MET A 435 -15.49 4.80 -10.19
N THR A 436 -14.92 3.76 -10.79
CA THR A 436 -14.39 3.80 -12.16
C THR A 436 -14.90 2.58 -12.92
N THR A 437 -15.40 2.79 -14.12
CA THR A 437 -15.83 1.70 -15.00
C THR A 437 -14.68 1.27 -15.89
N TYR A 438 -14.46 -0.05 -15.94
CA TYR A 438 -13.40 -0.68 -16.70
C TYR A 438 -13.97 -1.51 -17.85
N LYS A 439 -13.17 -1.68 -18.89
CA LYS A 439 -13.35 -2.64 -19.96
C LYS A 439 -12.01 -3.31 -20.26
N VAL A 440 -11.91 -4.59 -19.93
CA VAL A 440 -10.68 -5.39 -20.14
C VAL A 440 -9.45 -4.71 -19.51
N ASP A 441 -9.53 -4.41 -18.20
CA ASP A 441 -8.50 -3.75 -17.35
C ASP A 441 -8.22 -2.28 -17.72
N VAL A 442 -8.88 -1.71 -18.70
CA VAL A 442 -8.69 -0.32 -19.10
C VAL A 442 -9.87 0.52 -18.63
N PRO A 443 -9.66 1.65 -17.93
CA PRO A 443 -10.75 2.58 -17.63
C PRO A 443 -11.50 2.99 -18.91
N ASN A 444 -12.78 2.64 -18.99
CA ASN A 444 -13.62 2.90 -20.14
C ASN A 444 -15.09 2.95 -19.72
N GLY A 445 -15.62 4.14 -19.58
CA GLY A 445 -16.96 4.37 -19.07
C GLY A 445 -17.00 5.47 -18.01
N PRO A 446 -18.14 5.65 -17.32
CA PRO A 446 -18.29 6.67 -16.31
C PRO A 446 -17.38 6.42 -15.09
N TRP A 447 -16.92 7.51 -14.51
CA TRP A 447 -16.24 7.53 -13.23
C TRP A 447 -16.79 8.64 -12.34
N VAL A 448 -16.71 8.43 -11.01
CA VAL A 448 -17.16 9.38 -9.99
C VAL A 448 -16.18 9.34 -8.81
N ILE A 449 -15.86 10.49 -8.28
CA ILE A 449 -15.11 10.67 -7.02
C ILE A 449 -16.01 11.45 -6.06
N TRP A 450 -16.06 11.04 -4.82
CA TRP A 450 -16.83 11.69 -3.76
C TRP A 450 -15.91 12.41 -2.78
N TYR A 451 -16.46 13.35 -2.03
CA TYR A 451 -15.77 13.95 -0.91
C TYR A 451 -15.64 12.93 0.24
N PRO A 452 -14.51 12.92 0.96
CA PRO A 452 -14.33 12.03 2.12
C PRO A 452 -15.46 12.18 3.15
N ASN A 453 -15.93 11.06 3.71
CA ASN A 453 -17.00 10.98 4.69
C ASN A 453 -18.31 11.67 4.24
N SER A 454 -18.63 11.60 2.96
CA SER A 454 -19.78 12.26 2.37
C SER A 454 -20.28 11.52 1.13
N ASP A 455 -21.60 11.53 0.89
CA ASP A 455 -22.19 11.10 -0.38
C ASP A 455 -22.16 12.21 -1.44
N GLN A 456 -21.53 13.35 -1.13
CA GLN A 456 -21.44 14.47 -2.06
C GLN A 456 -20.39 14.16 -3.14
N VAL A 457 -20.81 14.24 -4.40
CA VAL A 457 -19.90 14.09 -5.55
C VAL A 457 -18.91 15.26 -5.56
N LYS A 458 -17.62 14.95 -5.68
CA LYS A 458 -16.54 15.92 -5.87
C LYS A 458 -16.26 16.15 -7.35
N GLU A 459 -16.15 15.07 -8.10
CA GLU A 459 -15.95 15.11 -9.54
C GLU A 459 -16.54 13.87 -10.23
N GLN A 460 -16.94 14.04 -11.48
CA GLN A 460 -17.45 12.95 -12.30
C GLN A 460 -17.17 13.21 -13.78
N GLY A 461 -17.06 12.14 -14.54
CA GLY A 461 -16.78 12.23 -15.96
C GLY A 461 -16.86 10.87 -16.66
N PHE A 462 -16.16 10.76 -17.76
CA PHE A 462 -16.08 9.58 -18.58
C PHE A 462 -14.63 9.30 -18.96
N HIS A 463 -14.25 8.02 -19.01
CA HIS A 463 -12.98 7.56 -19.58
C HIS A 463 -13.24 6.86 -20.92
N LEU A 464 -12.36 7.08 -21.86
CA LEU A 464 -12.27 6.32 -23.10
C LEU A 464 -10.82 5.83 -23.25
N ASP A 465 -10.64 4.52 -23.33
CA ASP A 465 -9.33 3.87 -23.47
C ASP A 465 -8.26 4.37 -22.47
N GLY A 466 -8.67 4.49 -21.20
CA GLY A 466 -7.81 4.87 -20.08
C GLY A 466 -7.59 6.37 -19.90
N ARG A 467 -8.17 7.21 -20.75
CA ARG A 467 -8.01 8.66 -20.69
C ARG A 467 -9.35 9.34 -20.41
N ARG A 468 -9.32 10.45 -19.69
CA ARG A 468 -10.52 11.30 -19.54
C ARG A 468 -10.99 11.73 -20.92
N ASP A 469 -12.29 11.54 -21.19
CA ASP A 469 -12.90 11.86 -22.46
C ASP A 469 -14.37 12.24 -22.25
N GLY A 470 -14.87 13.26 -22.98
CA GLY A 470 -16.24 13.75 -22.80
C GLY A 470 -16.43 14.73 -21.67
N LEU A 471 -17.70 14.95 -21.30
CA LEU A 471 -18.07 15.92 -20.27
C LEU A 471 -17.58 15.51 -18.89
N THR A 472 -16.87 16.40 -18.22
CA THR A 472 -16.41 16.26 -16.84
C THR A 472 -16.89 17.43 -16.00
N ALA A 473 -17.37 17.16 -14.80
CA ALA A 473 -17.88 18.17 -13.88
C ALA A 473 -17.26 18.00 -12.48
N TYR A 474 -16.96 19.11 -11.84
CA TYR A 474 -16.40 19.24 -10.49
C TYR A 474 -17.36 20.03 -9.61
N TYR A 475 -17.41 19.68 -8.33
CA TYR A 475 -18.35 20.26 -7.39
C TYR A 475 -17.64 20.71 -6.11
N TYR A 476 -18.19 21.70 -5.43
CA TYR A 476 -17.82 22.09 -4.06
C TYR A 476 -18.39 21.08 -3.05
N PRO A 477 -17.89 21.05 -1.80
CA PRO A 477 -18.40 20.14 -0.77
C PRO A 477 -19.89 20.26 -0.46
N ASP A 478 -20.50 21.40 -0.73
CA ASP A 478 -21.94 21.68 -0.59
C ASP A 478 -22.79 21.25 -1.79
N GLY A 479 -22.15 20.66 -2.82
CA GLY A 479 -22.79 20.19 -4.04
C GLY A 479 -22.98 21.23 -5.12
N VAL A 480 -22.58 22.46 -4.87
CA VAL A 480 -22.59 23.50 -5.91
C VAL A 480 -21.55 23.16 -6.96
N LYS A 481 -21.92 23.27 -8.23
CA LYS A 481 -20.97 23.04 -9.32
C LYS A 481 -19.83 24.05 -9.27
N GLN A 482 -18.60 23.57 -9.36
CA GLN A 482 -17.37 24.36 -9.34
C GLN A 482 -16.89 24.67 -10.76
N ARG A 483 -16.86 23.66 -11.61
CA ARG A 483 -16.47 23.80 -13.02
C ARG A 483 -16.97 22.61 -13.84
N GLU A 484 -17.15 22.82 -15.14
CA GLU A 484 -17.40 21.76 -16.10
C GLU A 484 -16.86 22.09 -17.48
N GLY A 485 -16.55 21.07 -18.22
CA GLY A 485 -16.09 21.16 -19.60
C GLY A 485 -15.82 19.80 -20.21
N TYR A 486 -15.30 19.80 -21.39
CA TYR A 486 -15.01 18.56 -22.12
C TYR A 486 -13.52 18.23 -22.07
N TYR A 487 -13.23 16.94 -21.89
CA TYR A 487 -11.92 16.37 -22.18
C TYR A 487 -11.96 15.67 -23.55
N ASN A 488 -10.84 15.72 -24.25
CA ASN A 488 -10.57 14.92 -25.44
C ASN A 488 -9.22 14.22 -25.24
N SER A 489 -9.24 12.89 -25.18
CA SER A 489 -8.02 12.05 -25.04
C SER A 489 -7.11 12.47 -23.87
N GLY A 490 -7.68 12.91 -22.74
CA GLY A 490 -6.97 13.31 -21.52
C GLY A 490 -6.68 14.80 -21.40
N PHE A 491 -6.99 15.59 -22.40
CA PHE A 491 -6.76 17.04 -22.38
C PHE A 491 -8.08 17.83 -22.36
N PRO A 492 -8.18 18.89 -21.55
CA PRO A 492 -9.35 19.77 -21.60
C PRO A 492 -9.44 20.44 -22.96
N GLU A 493 -10.66 20.49 -23.51
CA GLU A 493 -10.94 21.07 -24.83
C GLU A 493 -12.16 22.00 -24.78
N GLY A 494 -12.17 23.02 -25.64
CA GLY A 494 -13.27 23.95 -25.76
C GLY A 494 -13.47 24.83 -24.52
N VAL A 495 -14.70 25.31 -24.36
CA VAL A 495 -15.02 26.26 -23.28
C VAL A 495 -15.33 25.49 -21.98
N TRP A 496 -14.57 25.79 -20.96
CA TRP A 496 -14.82 25.37 -19.59
C TRP A 496 -15.46 26.53 -18.81
N THR A 497 -16.55 26.20 -18.13
CA THR A 497 -17.26 27.19 -17.29
C THR A 497 -16.91 26.93 -15.82
N TYR A 498 -16.62 28.01 -15.11
CA TYR A 498 -16.28 28.04 -13.69
C TYR A 498 -17.32 28.80 -12.89
N TRP A 499 -17.66 28.30 -11.70
CA TRP A 499 -18.59 28.92 -10.77
C TRP A 499 -17.91 29.12 -9.42
N ASN A 500 -18.32 30.17 -8.70
CA ASN A 500 -17.91 30.35 -7.31
C ASN A 500 -18.74 29.48 -6.35
N SER A 501 -18.33 29.43 -5.08
CA SER A 501 -19.01 28.64 -4.03
C SER A 501 -20.48 29.06 -3.77
N LYS A 502 -20.94 30.19 -4.29
CA LYS A 502 -22.34 30.63 -4.21
C LYS A 502 -23.16 30.21 -5.45
N GLY A 503 -22.58 29.41 -6.35
CA GLY A 503 -23.22 28.95 -7.58
C GLY A 503 -23.34 30.01 -8.66
N LYS A 504 -22.74 31.22 -8.49
CA LYS A 504 -22.72 32.23 -9.52
C LYS A 504 -21.58 31.94 -10.49
N LYS A 505 -21.85 32.01 -11.78
CA LYS A 505 -20.83 31.92 -12.82
C LYS A 505 -19.71 32.92 -12.57
N ASP A 506 -18.49 32.45 -12.55
CA ASP A 506 -17.29 33.24 -12.28
C ASP A 506 -16.59 33.63 -13.58
N PHE A 507 -16.21 32.68 -14.41
CA PHE A 507 -15.62 32.92 -15.73
C PHE A 507 -15.76 31.73 -16.66
N ASP A 508 -15.50 31.97 -17.95
CA ASP A 508 -15.23 30.91 -18.93
C ASP A 508 -13.77 30.96 -19.32
N PHE A 509 -13.17 29.74 -19.48
CA PHE A 509 -11.85 29.59 -20.05
C PHE A 509 -11.95 28.70 -21.29
N ASP A 510 -11.55 29.23 -22.45
CA ASP A 510 -11.54 28.48 -23.70
C ASP A 510 -10.18 27.82 -23.93
N PHE A 511 -10.10 26.52 -23.68
CA PHE A 511 -8.90 25.72 -23.95
C PHE A 511 -8.62 25.57 -25.46
N GLY A 512 -9.56 25.94 -26.32
CA GLY A 512 -9.45 25.75 -27.77
C GLY A 512 -9.72 24.31 -28.17
N LYS A 513 -9.55 24.04 -29.46
CA LYS A 513 -9.68 22.71 -30.04
C LYS A 513 -8.31 22.23 -30.50
N ASP A 514 -7.92 21.01 -30.15
CA ASP A 514 -6.64 20.40 -30.52
C ASP A 514 -5.41 21.26 -30.17
N LEU A 515 -5.50 22.10 -29.15
CA LEU A 515 -4.36 22.89 -28.68
C LEU A 515 -3.49 22.05 -27.75
N GLU A 516 -2.19 22.20 -27.90
CA GLU A 516 -1.23 21.59 -27.02
C GLU A 516 -1.22 22.28 -25.65
N HIS A 517 -1.19 21.49 -24.58
CA HIS A 517 -1.05 21.96 -23.21
C HIS A 517 0.39 21.74 -22.76
N ILE A 518 1.02 22.76 -22.23
CA ILE A 518 2.41 22.72 -21.80
C ILE A 518 2.61 23.44 -20.47
N ALA A 519 3.43 22.86 -19.60
CA ALA A 519 3.85 23.54 -18.38
C ALA A 519 4.79 24.71 -18.70
N LEU A 520 4.65 25.81 -17.94
CA LEU A 520 5.47 27.02 -18.15
C LEU A 520 6.97 26.75 -18.10
N GLU A 521 7.41 25.83 -17.27
CA GLU A 521 8.82 25.42 -17.12
C GLU A 521 9.42 24.83 -18.40
N ASN A 522 8.59 24.31 -19.30
CA ASN A 522 8.98 23.77 -20.59
C ASN A 522 8.97 24.81 -21.72
N LEU A 523 8.79 26.08 -21.35
CA LEU A 523 8.83 27.20 -22.27
C LEU A 523 9.97 28.16 -21.94
N SER A 524 10.50 28.81 -22.97
CA SER A 524 11.37 29.97 -22.85
C SER A 524 10.64 31.21 -23.39
N GLU A 525 10.74 32.33 -22.69
CA GLU A 525 10.20 33.59 -23.13
C GLU A 525 11.36 34.50 -23.63
N GLN A 526 11.26 34.97 -24.88
CA GLN A 526 12.22 35.88 -25.50
C GLN A 526 11.43 37.08 -26.10
N GLU A 527 11.72 38.26 -25.61
CA GLU A 527 11.03 39.52 -26.04
C GLU A 527 9.48 39.44 -25.99
N GLY A 528 8.92 38.72 -24.99
CA GLY A 528 7.47 38.53 -24.84
C GLY A 528 6.86 37.46 -25.75
N ILE A 529 7.70 36.67 -26.43
CA ILE A 529 7.30 35.55 -27.28
C ILE A 529 7.67 34.23 -26.59
N PHE A 530 6.71 33.33 -26.44
CA PHE A 530 6.92 32.02 -25.88
C PHE A 530 7.36 30.96 -26.92
N TYR A 531 8.38 30.21 -26.59
CA TYR A 531 8.92 29.10 -27.37
C TYR A 531 9.00 27.84 -26.53
N LYS A 532 8.79 26.67 -27.10
CA LYS A 532 9.16 25.42 -26.41
C LYS A 532 10.66 25.35 -26.25
N VAL A 533 11.10 24.89 -25.09
CA VAL A 533 12.53 24.62 -24.84
C VAL A 533 13.05 23.65 -25.91
N GLY A 534 14.10 24.08 -26.62
CA GLY A 534 14.73 23.30 -27.72
C GLY A 534 14.03 23.40 -29.07
N ASN A 535 13.00 24.26 -29.23
CA ASN A 535 12.28 24.48 -30.48
C ASN A 535 12.42 25.93 -30.93
N SER A 536 12.54 26.18 -32.24
CA SER A 536 12.73 27.52 -32.80
C SER A 536 11.45 28.23 -33.23
N GLY A 537 10.32 27.51 -33.26
CA GLY A 537 9.02 28.06 -33.62
C GLY A 537 8.26 28.65 -32.43
N PRO A 538 7.53 29.79 -32.58
CA PRO A 538 6.70 30.34 -31.54
C PRO A 538 5.59 29.34 -31.14
N PHE A 539 5.37 29.17 -29.84
CA PHE A 539 4.39 28.23 -29.31
C PHE A 539 2.95 28.71 -29.54
N THR A 540 2.05 27.80 -29.85
CA THR A 540 0.60 28.03 -29.86
C THR A 540 -0.05 26.91 -29.04
N GLY A 541 -0.82 27.30 -28.03
CA GLY A 541 -1.45 26.31 -27.12
C GLY A 541 -1.90 26.94 -25.80
N VAL A 542 -2.10 26.09 -24.83
CA VAL A 542 -2.43 26.47 -23.45
C VAL A 542 -1.18 26.29 -22.58
N ILE A 543 -0.84 27.32 -21.84
CA ILE A 543 0.24 27.28 -20.85
C ILE A 543 -0.37 27.08 -19.47
N THR A 544 0.19 26.14 -18.72
CA THR A 544 -0.15 25.91 -17.33
C THR A 544 1.09 26.07 -16.45
N GLN A 545 0.90 26.46 -15.23
CA GLN A 545 1.90 26.33 -14.18
C GLN A 545 1.23 25.72 -12.98
N GLU A 546 1.68 24.51 -12.64
CA GLU A 546 1.17 23.76 -11.52
C GLU A 546 2.20 23.75 -10.38
N ASN A 547 1.71 23.72 -9.16
CA ASN A 547 2.50 23.44 -7.98
C ASN A 547 1.90 22.21 -7.32
N GLN A 548 2.70 21.20 -7.00
CA GLN A 548 2.26 19.94 -6.40
C GLN A 548 1.50 20.14 -5.07
N GLU A 549 1.70 21.28 -4.39
CA GLU A 549 1.08 21.58 -3.10
C GLU A 549 -0.20 22.44 -3.20
N VAL A 550 -0.38 23.21 -4.27
CA VAL A 550 -1.43 24.26 -4.35
C VAL A 550 -2.26 24.26 -5.63
N GLY A 551 -2.00 23.38 -6.57
CA GLY A 551 -2.71 23.37 -7.86
C GLY A 551 -2.19 24.36 -8.88
N TYR A 552 -3.05 24.81 -9.81
CA TYR A 552 -2.63 25.78 -10.82
C TYR A 552 -2.24 27.10 -10.19
N LEU A 553 -1.03 27.57 -10.49
CA LEU A 553 -0.60 28.92 -10.20
C LEU A 553 -0.98 29.88 -11.33
N PHE A 554 -1.09 29.33 -12.54
CA PHE A 554 -1.64 30.13 -13.63
C PHE A 554 -2.12 29.26 -14.81
N LEU A 555 -3.05 29.83 -15.56
CA LEU A 555 -3.66 29.23 -16.74
C LEU A 555 -3.79 30.31 -17.82
N GLY A 556 -3.26 30.10 -19.01
CA GLY A 556 -3.27 31.10 -20.06
C GLY A 556 -3.16 30.51 -21.46
N ARG A 557 -3.77 31.22 -22.45
CA ARG A 557 -3.70 30.82 -23.85
C ARG A 557 -2.68 31.68 -24.61
N VAL A 558 -1.99 31.05 -25.52
CA VAL A 558 -0.94 31.65 -26.35
C VAL A 558 -1.16 31.31 -27.82
N ASN A 559 -0.99 32.28 -28.68
CA ASN A 559 -1.06 32.10 -30.12
C ASN A 559 0.19 32.71 -30.79
N LYS A 560 0.91 31.89 -31.55
CA LYS A 560 2.18 32.29 -32.19
C LYS A 560 3.14 32.98 -31.21
N GLY A 561 3.30 32.37 -30.02
CA GLY A 561 4.17 32.86 -28.97
C GLY A 561 3.63 34.03 -28.15
N LYS A 562 2.54 34.65 -28.51
CA LYS A 562 1.98 35.78 -27.79
C LYS A 562 0.78 35.38 -26.93
N LYS A 563 0.66 35.97 -25.75
CA LYS A 563 -0.56 35.83 -24.93
C LYS A 563 -1.76 36.24 -25.73
N ASP A 564 -2.74 35.36 -25.91
CA ASP A 564 -3.93 35.61 -26.73
C ASP A 564 -5.11 34.76 -26.27
N GLY A 565 -6.12 35.40 -25.68
CA GLY A 565 -7.29 34.76 -25.09
C GLY A 565 -7.30 34.87 -23.57
N PRO A 566 -8.08 34.01 -22.88
CA PRO A 566 -8.27 34.07 -21.45
C PRO A 566 -6.95 33.81 -20.68
N TRP A 567 -6.85 34.50 -19.53
CA TRP A 567 -5.71 34.46 -18.65
C TRP A 567 -6.15 34.57 -17.20
N VAL A 568 -5.73 33.61 -16.37
CA VAL A 568 -6.04 33.59 -14.95
C VAL A 568 -4.77 33.17 -14.18
N LYS A 569 -4.48 33.88 -13.09
CA LYS A 569 -3.35 33.62 -12.22
C LYS A 569 -3.84 33.59 -10.76
N TRP A 570 -3.26 32.71 -9.96
CA TRP A 570 -3.58 32.55 -8.55
C TRP A 570 -2.35 32.80 -7.67
N PHE A 571 -2.59 33.23 -6.44
CA PHE A 571 -1.54 33.32 -5.43
C PHE A 571 -1.14 31.91 -4.99
N PRO A 572 0.15 31.64 -4.71
CA PRO A 572 0.59 30.42 -4.06
C PRO A 572 -0.02 30.36 -2.66
N SER A 573 -0.93 29.43 -2.39
CA SER A 573 -1.51 29.28 -1.04
C SER A 573 -0.68 28.33 -0.19
N GLY A 574 -0.41 28.69 1.08
CA GLY A 574 0.36 27.91 2.04
C GLY A 574 -0.48 26.95 2.90
N LYS A 575 -1.54 26.33 2.39
CA LYS A 575 -2.30 25.32 3.16
C LYS A 575 -1.94 23.93 2.72
N GLU A 576 -1.35 23.16 3.64
CA GLU A 576 -1.05 21.73 3.48
C GLU A 576 -2.34 20.92 3.34
N VAL A 577 -2.35 20.00 2.38
CA VAL A 577 -3.35 18.95 2.26
C VAL A 577 -2.78 17.69 2.95
N PRO A 578 -3.51 16.99 3.84
CA PRO A 578 -3.02 15.77 4.45
C PRO A 578 -2.81 14.68 3.39
N GLU A 579 -1.62 14.10 3.34
CA GLU A 579 -1.34 12.89 2.57
C GLU A 579 -2.14 11.70 3.12
N ILE A 580 -3.05 11.16 2.33
CA ILE A 580 -3.63 9.85 2.58
C ILE A 580 -2.90 8.87 1.65
N PHE A 581 -1.95 8.12 2.21
CA PHE A 581 -1.29 7.01 1.52
C PHE A 581 -2.23 5.80 1.47
N LEU A 582 -2.80 5.53 0.31
CA LEU A 582 -3.35 4.21 -0.04
C LEU A 582 -2.43 3.61 -1.10
N THR A 583 -1.61 2.64 -0.69
CA THR A 583 -0.79 1.80 -1.58
C THR A 583 -1.72 0.89 -2.39
N ASP A 584 -1.51 0.82 -3.71
CA ASP A 584 -2.12 -0.08 -4.70
C ASP A 584 -3.43 0.36 -5.38
N VAL A 585 -3.84 1.60 -5.26
CA VAL A 585 -4.84 2.18 -6.17
C VAL A 585 -4.10 2.92 -7.29
N PRO A 586 -4.52 2.83 -8.58
CA PRO A 586 -4.00 3.74 -9.60
C PRO A 586 -4.18 5.16 -9.09
N GLN A 587 -3.07 5.86 -8.84
CA GLN A 587 -3.09 7.22 -8.31
C GLN A 587 -3.98 8.05 -9.22
N PRO A 588 -5.09 8.65 -8.73
CA PRO A 588 -5.70 9.75 -9.46
C PRO A 588 -4.60 10.78 -9.68
N GLU A 589 -4.57 11.39 -10.85
CA GLU A 589 -3.70 12.55 -11.09
C GLU A 589 -3.80 13.48 -9.88
N PRO A 590 -2.69 14.07 -9.41
CA PRO A 590 -2.66 14.81 -8.16
C PRO A 590 -3.84 15.79 -8.13
N GLU A 591 -4.69 15.63 -7.10
CA GLU A 591 -5.88 16.44 -6.92
C GLU A 591 -5.44 17.90 -6.75
N ILE A 592 -5.77 18.71 -7.70
CA ILE A 592 -5.50 20.14 -7.69
C ILE A 592 -6.66 20.82 -6.97
N PRO A 593 -6.53 21.22 -5.70
CA PRO A 593 -7.55 22.02 -5.07
C PRO A 593 -7.55 23.41 -5.73
N TRP A 594 -8.62 23.76 -6.41
CA TRP A 594 -8.90 25.11 -6.91
C TRP A 594 -9.20 26.08 -5.77
N SER A 595 -8.41 26.04 -4.70
CA SER A 595 -8.60 26.86 -3.49
C SER A 595 -7.57 27.99 -3.37
N GLY A 596 -6.77 28.22 -4.40
CA GLY A 596 -5.89 29.37 -4.46
C GLY A 596 -6.67 30.65 -4.73
N ASN A 597 -6.38 31.71 -3.97
CA ASN A 597 -6.94 33.01 -4.22
C ASN A 597 -6.44 33.54 -5.55
N LYS A 598 -7.35 34.05 -6.40
CA LYS A 598 -6.95 34.66 -7.66
C LYS A 598 -6.05 35.88 -7.42
N GLU A 599 -5.03 36.03 -8.23
CA GLU A 599 -4.19 37.22 -8.28
C GLU A 599 -4.66 38.15 -9.39
N GLU A 600 -4.86 37.62 -10.60
CA GLU A 600 -5.39 38.39 -11.73
C GLU A 600 -6.20 37.54 -12.71
N GLN A 601 -7.16 38.16 -13.37
CA GLN A 601 -7.98 37.56 -14.41
C GLN A 601 -8.34 38.56 -15.50
N GLY A 602 -8.28 38.13 -16.75
CA GLY A 602 -8.67 38.94 -17.89
C GLY A 602 -8.38 38.27 -19.22
N GLN A 603 -8.27 39.07 -20.26
CA GLN A 603 -7.97 38.57 -21.58
C GLN A 603 -6.78 39.31 -22.19
N PHE A 604 -5.98 38.60 -22.95
CA PHE A 604 -4.95 39.18 -23.80
C PHE A 604 -5.38 39.14 -25.27
N LYS A 605 -4.87 40.06 -26.03
CA LYS A 605 -4.93 40.08 -27.48
C LYS A 605 -3.57 40.53 -28.04
N ASP A 606 -2.93 39.67 -28.85
CA ASP A 606 -1.62 39.92 -29.41
C ASP A 606 -0.57 40.36 -28.38
N GLY A 607 -0.54 39.70 -27.20
CA GLY A 607 0.39 39.98 -26.10
C GLY A 607 0.04 41.20 -25.23
N LYS A 608 -1.09 41.87 -25.47
CA LYS A 608 -1.52 43.06 -24.71
C LYS A 608 -2.81 42.76 -23.97
N ARG A 609 -2.93 43.27 -22.73
CA ARG A 609 -4.22 43.21 -21.99
C ARG A 609 -5.31 43.91 -22.79
N GLU A 610 -6.48 43.25 -22.89
CA GLU A 610 -7.63 43.74 -23.63
C GLU A 610 -8.92 43.43 -22.85
N GLY A 611 -9.92 44.29 -22.91
CA GLY A 611 -11.19 44.08 -22.22
C GLY A 611 -11.11 44.26 -20.71
N GLU A 612 -12.06 43.66 -19.99
CA GLU A 612 -12.16 43.76 -18.54
C GLU A 612 -11.07 42.95 -17.86
N TRP A 613 -10.41 43.53 -16.84
CA TRP A 613 -9.45 42.93 -15.99
C TRP A 613 -9.80 43.11 -14.52
N THR A 614 -9.60 42.07 -13.72
CA THR A 614 -9.77 42.11 -12.27
C THR A 614 -8.52 41.59 -11.60
N PHE A 615 -8.10 42.27 -10.54
CA PHE A 615 -6.96 41.94 -9.70
C PHE A 615 -7.44 41.79 -8.27
N TRP A 616 -6.83 40.88 -7.52
CA TRP A 616 -7.16 40.60 -6.12
C TRP A 616 -5.94 40.79 -5.23
N HIS A 617 -6.17 40.99 -3.95
CA HIS A 617 -5.21 40.83 -2.87
C HIS A 617 -5.12 39.33 -2.49
N ASP A 618 -4.09 38.97 -1.76
CA ASP A 618 -3.87 37.61 -1.27
C ASP A 618 -4.91 37.10 -0.26
N ASN A 619 -5.71 38.00 0.30
CA ASN A 619 -6.83 37.74 1.21
C ASN A 619 -8.20 37.63 0.53
N GLU A 620 -8.27 37.38 -0.76
CA GLU A 620 -9.47 37.25 -1.61
C GLU A 620 -10.22 38.55 -1.91
N HIS A 621 -9.89 39.63 -1.24
CA HIS A 621 -10.54 40.90 -1.56
C HIS A 621 -10.06 41.44 -2.91
N MET A 622 -11.01 42.00 -3.67
CA MET A 622 -10.68 42.64 -4.93
C MET A 622 -9.72 43.83 -4.68
N LYS A 623 -8.65 43.89 -5.47
CA LYS A 623 -7.67 44.98 -5.46
C LYS A 623 -8.02 46.07 -6.42
N SER A 624 -8.37 45.67 -7.65
CA SER A 624 -8.83 46.60 -8.66
C SER A 624 -9.57 45.90 -9.80
N THR A 625 -10.49 46.60 -10.46
CA THR A 625 -11.14 46.14 -11.69
C THR A 625 -11.36 47.27 -12.65
N GLY A 626 -11.24 46.98 -13.95
CA GLY A 626 -11.46 47.98 -15.00
C GLY A 626 -11.07 47.46 -16.37
N PHE A 627 -11.02 48.33 -17.35
CA PHE A 627 -10.82 47.95 -18.74
C PHE A 627 -9.44 48.31 -19.25
N TYR A 628 -8.86 47.42 -20.04
CA TYR A 628 -7.69 47.70 -20.87
C TYR A 628 -8.06 47.74 -22.34
N LYS A 629 -7.35 48.60 -23.08
CA LYS A 629 -7.38 48.67 -24.53
C LYS A 629 -5.96 48.70 -25.05
N LYS A 630 -5.56 47.67 -25.80
CA LYS A 630 -4.20 47.54 -26.35
C LYS A 630 -3.09 47.62 -25.28
N GLY A 631 -3.35 47.13 -24.07
CA GLY A 631 -2.41 47.10 -22.94
C GLY A 631 -2.40 48.37 -22.09
N ILE A 632 -3.24 49.34 -22.37
CA ILE A 632 -3.34 50.61 -21.61
C ILE A 632 -4.66 50.61 -20.86
N MET A 633 -4.66 51.05 -19.61
CA MET A 633 -5.90 51.26 -18.83
C MET A 633 -6.79 52.27 -19.52
N ASN A 634 -8.04 51.87 -19.82
CA ASN A 634 -8.94 52.70 -20.60
C ASN A 634 -10.39 52.36 -20.22
N GLY A 635 -11.18 53.36 -19.80
CA GLY A 635 -12.55 53.16 -19.32
C GLY A 635 -12.68 53.23 -17.80
N PRO A 636 -13.82 52.81 -17.23
CA PRO A 636 -14.05 52.89 -15.79
C PRO A 636 -13.13 51.95 -15.01
N TRP A 637 -12.56 52.45 -13.90
CA TRP A 637 -11.71 51.69 -12.97
C TRP A 637 -12.17 51.87 -11.54
N LYS A 638 -12.08 50.79 -10.74
CA LYS A 638 -12.30 50.77 -9.30
C LYS A 638 -11.09 50.15 -8.61
N PHE A 639 -10.67 50.76 -7.52
CA PHE A 639 -9.56 50.28 -6.68
C PHE A 639 -10.07 50.10 -5.26
N PHE A 640 -9.52 49.11 -4.55
CA PHE A 640 -9.97 48.71 -3.24
C PHE A 640 -8.79 48.51 -2.29
N TYR A 641 -8.98 48.83 -1.03
CA TYR A 641 -8.05 48.53 0.05
C TYR A 641 -7.99 47.02 0.33
N LEU A 642 -6.98 46.60 1.10
CA LEU A 642 -6.80 45.20 1.51
C LEU A 642 -8.01 44.63 2.30
N ASN A 643 -8.78 45.48 2.98
CA ASN A 643 -10.00 45.12 3.69
C ASN A 643 -11.26 45.07 2.79
N GLY A 644 -11.10 45.19 1.47
CA GLY A 644 -12.18 45.13 0.48
C GLY A 644 -13.03 46.41 0.34
N ILE A 645 -12.74 47.44 1.12
CA ILE A 645 -13.40 48.72 1.00
C ILE A 645 -12.85 49.46 -0.21
N LYS A 646 -13.76 50.13 -0.98
CA LYS A 646 -13.38 50.90 -2.13
C LYS A 646 -12.44 52.04 -1.74
N GLU A 647 -11.29 52.14 -2.40
CA GLU A 647 -10.32 53.24 -2.23
C GLU A 647 -10.62 54.41 -3.15
N LYS A 648 -10.83 54.13 -4.42
CA LYS A 648 -11.11 55.15 -5.43
C LYS A 648 -11.78 54.56 -6.65
N GLU A 649 -12.53 55.36 -7.37
CA GLU A 649 -13.07 55.02 -8.69
C GLU A 649 -13.14 56.24 -9.62
N GLY A 650 -13.05 55.95 -10.90
CA GLY A 650 -13.13 56.95 -11.94
C GLY A 650 -12.89 56.39 -13.33
N VAL A 651 -12.72 57.27 -14.31
CA VAL A 651 -12.45 56.87 -15.69
C VAL A 651 -11.00 57.17 -16.03
N LEU A 652 -10.35 56.23 -16.73
CA LEU A 652 -9.04 56.41 -17.34
C LEU A 652 -9.22 56.50 -18.87
N VAL A 653 -8.50 57.39 -19.51
CA VAL A 653 -8.38 57.51 -20.96
C VAL A 653 -6.90 57.47 -21.30
N ASP A 654 -6.48 56.48 -22.08
CA ASP A 654 -5.09 56.20 -22.43
C ASP A 654 -4.14 56.24 -21.23
N GLY A 655 -4.57 55.65 -20.09
CA GLY A 655 -3.82 55.54 -18.85
C GLY A 655 -3.91 56.73 -17.90
N ASN A 656 -4.47 57.86 -18.34
CA ASN A 656 -4.60 59.08 -17.55
C ASN A 656 -6.01 59.21 -16.97
N ALA A 657 -6.12 59.72 -15.74
CA ALA A 657 -7.42 60.02 -15.14
C ALA A 657 -8.13 61.09 -15.98
N ASP A 658 -9.37 60.78 -16.41
CA ASP A 658 -10.20 61.76 -17.19
C ASP A 658 -11.65 61.57 -16.77
N GLY A 659 -12.29 62.68 -16.45
CA GLY A 659 -13.67 62.70 -15.91
C GLY A 659 -13.72 62.63 -14.38
N PRO A 660 -14.91 62.32 -13.81
CA PRO A 660 -15.14 62.37 -12.37
C PRO A 660 -14.37 61.19 -11.64
N TRP A 661 -13.75 61.51 -10.49
CA TRP A 661 -13.11 60.62 -9.59
C TRP A 661 -13.62 60.85 -8.18
N THR A 662 -13.80 59.72 -7.45
CA THR A 662 -14.17 59.71 -6.04
C THR A 662 -13.19 58.86 -5.25
N PHE A 663 -12.83 59.29 -4.05
CA PHE A 663 -11.86 58.63 -3.16
C PHE A 663 -12.52 58.41 -1.80
N TRP A 664 -12.22 57.29 -1.17
CA TRP A 664 -12.69 56.88 0.16
C TRP A 664 -11.51 56.51 1.05
N ASP A 665 -11.72 56.59 2.35
CA ASP A 665 -10.78 56.03 3.34
C ASP A 665 -11.03 54.54 3.61
N LYS A 666 -10.23 53.94 4.50
CA LYS A 666 -10.32 52.52 4.89
C LYS A 666 -11.61 52.19 5.68
N ASN A 667 -12.39 53.17 6.11
CA ASN A 667 -13.67 53.05 6.83
C ASN A 667 -14.87 53.30 5.90
N ALA A 668 -14.66 53.38 4.60
CA ALA A 668 -15.65 53.68 3.56
C ALA A 668 -16.20 55.12 3.65
N MET A 669 -15.56 56.05 4.33
CA MET A 669 -15.93 57.45 4.32
C MET A 669 -15.32 58.13 3.10
N LYS A 670 -16.14 58.93 2.40
CA LYS A 670 -15.67 59.69 1.26
C LYS A 670 -14.73 60.79 1.73
N ILE A 671 -13.53 60.80 1.16
CA ILE A 671 -12.50 61.80 1.54
C ILE A 671 -12.26 62.85 0.49
N GLN A 672 -12.50 62.52 -0.80
CA GLN A 672 -12.30 63.48 -1.88
C GLN A 672 -13.10 63.10 -3.11
N GLU A 673 -13.60 64.09 -3.85
CA GLU A 673 -14.14 63.94 -5.20
C GLU A 673 -13.88 65.16 -6.06
N GLY A 674 -13.78 64.90 -7.37
CA GLY A 674 -13.60 65.98 -8.35
C GLY A 674 -13.38 65.47 -9.75
N THR A 675 -13.02 66.28 -10.68
CA THR A 675 -12.81 65.90 -12.07
C THR A 675 -11.31 65.98 -12.42
N PHE A 676 -10.83 65.03 -13.17
CA PHE A 676 -9.54 65.09 -13.84
C PHE A 676 -9.76 65.35 -15.33
N LYS A 677 -8.77 65.99 -15.96
CA LYS A 677 -8.59 66.07 -17.39
C LYS A 677 -7.15 65.77 -17.74
N ASP A 678 -6.93 64.73 -18.56
CA ASP A 678 -5.60 64.26 -18.94
C ASP A 678 -4.68 64.02 -17.75
N GLY A 679 -5.18 63.47 -16.63
CA GLY A 679 -4.44 63.18 -15.40
C GLY A 679 -4.25 64.39 -14.47
N ILE A 680 -4.77 65.54 -14.82
CA ILE A 680 -4.59 66.78 -14.06
C ILE A 680 -5.92 67.18 -13.43
N LYS A 681 -5.94 67.66 -12.17
CA LYS A 681 -7.14 68.13 -11.50
C LYS A 681 -7.70 69.30 -12.23
N GLU A 682 -9.01 69.25 -12.53
CA GLU A 682 -9.74 70.30 -13.25
C GLU A 682 -11.12 70.55 -12.61
N GLY A 683 -11.57 71.78 -12.59
CA GLY A 683 -12.91 72.15 -12.05
C GLY A 683 -13.00 72.06 -10.54
N LYS A 684 -14.21 71.85 -10.04
CA LYS A 684 -14.54 71.80 -8.61
C LYS A 684 -14.05 70.50 -7.99
N TRP A 685 -13.35 70.64 -6.87
CA TRP A 685 -12.91 69.47 -5.99
C TRP A 685 -13.43 69.68 -4.59
N THR A 686 -14.04 68.67 -4.01
CA THR A 686 -14.51 68.63 -2.62
C THR A 686 -13.68 67.63 -1.83
N ALA A 687 -13.22 68.04 -0.66
CA ALA A 687 -12.55 67.17 0.30
C ALA A 687 -13.31 67.20 1.61
N TRP A 688 -13.46 65.97 2.23
CA TRP A 688 -14.12 65.75 3.51
C TRP A 688 -13.08 65.41 4.57
N PHE A 689 -13.35 65.90 5.80
CA PHE A 689 -12.56 65.61 6.99
C PHE A 689 -13.28 64.58 7.86
N ASP A 690 -12.55 63.92 8.77
CA ASP A 690 -13.07 62.87 9.65
C ASP A 690 -14.21 63.34 10.57
N ASP A 691 -14.33 64.66 10.80
CA ASP A 691 -15.38 65.28 11.58
C ASP A 691 -16.65 65.64 10.75
N GLY A 692 -16.72 65.20 9.50
CA GLY A 692 -17.84 65.41 8.57
C GLY A 692 -17.87 66.78 7.88
N ARG A 693 -16.93 67.67 8.19
CA ARG A 693 -16.79 68.94 7.47
C ARG A 693 -16.21 68.69 6.08
N SER A 694 -16.54 69.62 5.13
CA SER A 694 -15.95 69.57 3.79
C SER A 694 -15.32 70.92 3.42
N THR A 695 -14.37 70.85 2.53
CA THR A 695 -13.78 72.03 1.89
C THR A 695 -13.82 71.88 0.38
N GLU A 696 -14.03 72.98 -0.32
CA GLU A 696 -14.10 73.03 -1.78
C GLU A 696 -12.94 73.81 -2.34
N GLY A 697 -12.42 73.40 -3.48
CA GLY A 697 -11.42 74.15 -4.24
C GLY A 697 -11.71 74.04 -5.72
N HIS A 698 -11.38 75.05 -6.44
CA HIS A 698 -11.48 75.01 -7.89
C HIS A 698 -10.09 74.97 -8.52
N TYR A 699 -9.88 73.99 -9.39
CA TYR A 699 -8.58 73.76 -10.04
C TYR A 699 -8.66 74.08 -11.52
N THR A 700 -7.63 74.76 -12.07
CA THR A 700 -7.42 74.98 -13.48
C THR A 700 -6.02 74.53 -13.86
N ASN A 701 -5.91 73.57 -14.75
CA ASN A 701 -4.62 72.96 -15.12
C ASN A 701 -3.82 72.54 -13.89
N GLY A 702 -4.42 71.87 -12.87
CA GLY A 702 -3.81 71.39 -11.69
C GLY A 702 -3.46 72.36 -10.59
N LYS A 703 -3.65 73.59 -10.80
CA LYS A 703 -3.42 74.69 -9.80
C LYS A 703 -4.75 75.11 -9.16
N LYS A 704 -4.75 75.14 -7.80
CA LYS A 704 -5.92 75.51 -6.99
C LYS A 704 -6.17 76.98 -7.08
#